data_f1098de7aee2a1cb57031d6204a269e8
#
_entry.id   f1098de7aee2a1cb57031d6204a269e8
#
_cell.length_a   1.000
_cell.length_b   1.000
_cell.length_c   1.000
_cell.angle_alpha   90.00
_cell.angle_beta   90.00
_cell.angle_gamma   90.00
#
_symmetry.space_group_name_H-M   'P 1'
#
loop_
_entity.id
_entity.type
_entity.pdbx_description
1 polymer ?
#
loop_
_entity_poly.entity_id
_entity_poly.type
_entity_poly.pdbx_seq_one_letter_code
_entity_poly.pdbx_strand_id
1 'polypeptide(L)'
;MEKISIKGARTHNLKNISLEIPRGELIVITGLSGSGKSSLAFDTIYAEGQRRYVESLSAYARQFLSMMEKPDVDQIDGLSPAISIEQKSTSHNPRSTVGTVTEIYDYLRLLYARIGIPICPDHHEELSAKTVSEICDEIYALGYDKKIMVMAPVIRGKKGEHLGVYEDLKAEGFVRVKINDVVYPLDEFPALNKNQKHDISAIVDRLKLQKDDDNRSRLSESIDTALALSEGLIQIEILDEESEVLLFSSNFSCSQCGYSVSDLEPRMFSFNNPFGACEKCDGLGVIQYFDQKKLVSDDSATLNEGAIKGWNRRNRFYFHQLKCLAKHYDFDLDTPWTSYSEEIQNILLWGSKDKINFSKSFRSGSKIVRQHRFEGIIPNTERRFKETDSEFIRNELAKMLSDSHCDACTGSRLKKESRNIFINETPIQNITNQKISDALSFFHNIQLDGAKATIAEKILKEIKERLTFLEDVGLNYLTLDRGAGTLSGGEAQRIRLASQIGSGLVGVTYVLDEPSIGLHQRDNERLIKTLYHLKSLGNTVIVVEHDEEAIRCADHIIDIGPGAGKHGGEICAQGKLIDILESKESMTAAYLSGKRKIDFPKSAKKPDQFIEIVEAYENNLQHVTVKIPVGVFTCITGVSGSGKSSLINQTLMPMSSFLLNKANLNKEIKCKQIKGLEHLDKVIGIDQSPIGRTPRSNPATYTGLFSHIRDLFSQSEEARTRGYKPGRFSFNVKGGRCEACQGDGMIKVEMHFLADIYVKCDNCQGKRYNEQTLEVKYKGKNIAEVLSMTVEEALEFFQAIPAIKNKLQTLADVGLTYITLGQSATTLSGGEAQRIKLAKELSKRSTGKTLFILDEPTTGLHFYDIELLLGVLKRLSDQGNTVVVIEHNLDVIKSSDWIIDLGPEGGSDGGLIIAEGPPSKVAQSKKSYTGQYLKEVLKN
;
A
#
# COMPACT_ATOMS: atom_id res chain seq x y z
N MET A 1 -34.87 14.03 -16.62
CA MET A 1 -35.47 13.39 -15.42
C MET A 1 -34.72 13.95 -14.21
N GLU A 2 -35.47 14.49 -13.24
CA GLU A 2 -34.87 15.10 -12.03
C GLU A 2 -34.60 14.11 -10.89
N LYS A 3 -35.02 12.85 -11.08
CA LYS A 3 -34.95 11.80 -10.06
C LYS A 3 -34.49 10.48 -10.67
N ILE A 4 -33.83 9.66 -9.84
CA ILE A 4 -33.58 8.23 -10.08
C ILE A 4 -34.73 7.49 -9.41
N SER A 5 -35.52 6.71 -10.18
CA SER A 5 -36.64 5.90 -9.69
C SER A 5 -36.26 4.43 -9.69
N ILE A 6 -36.33 3.80 -8.53
CA ILE A 6 -36.05 2.38 -8.33
C ILE A 6 -37.33 1.69 -7.94
N LYS A 7 -37.67 0.59 -8.61
CA LYS A 7 -38.87 -0.21 -8.34
C LYS A 7 -38.52 -1.66 -8.13
N GLY A 8 -38.90 -2.21 -6.99
CA GLY A 8 -38.82 -3.64 -6.72
C GLY A 8 -37.42 -4.18 -6.55
N ALA A 9 -36.52 -3.47 -5.82
CA ALA A 9 -35.19 -3.97 -5.55
C ALA A 9 -35.18 -5.09 -4.49
N ARG A 10 -34.60 -6.25 -4.85
CA ARG A 10 -34.56 -7.47 -4.05
C ARG A 10 -33.14 -8.04 -3.91
N THR A 11 -32.13 -7.27 -4.26
CA THR A 11 -30.72 -7.70 -4.20
C THR A 11 -30.33 -8.05 -2.76
N HIS A 12 -29.80 -9.23 -2.54
CA HIS A 12 -29.39 -9.78 -1.23
C HIS A 12 -30.55 -9.78 -0.20
N ASN A 13 -30.46 -8.91 0.82
CA ASN A 13 -31.46 -8.83 1.89
C ASN A 13 -32.53 -7.75 1.67
N LEU A 14 -32.52 -7.03 0.55
CA LEU A 14 -33.53 -6.01 0.25
C LEU A 14 -34.92 -6.65 0.04
N LYS A 15 -35.92 -6.07 0.67
CA LYS A 15 -37.30 -6.62 0.69
C LYS A 15 -38.22 -5.92 -0.31
N ASN A 16 -37.94 -6.08 -1.60
CA ASN A 16 -38.75 -5.52 -2.68
C ASN A 16 -39.00 -4.00 -2.52
N ILE A 17 -37.96 -3.27 -2.23
CA ILE A 17 -38.01 -1.84 -1.94
C ILE A 17 -38.19 -1.01 -3.22
N SER A 18 -38.98 0.08 -3.12
CA SER A 18 -39.13 1.06 -4.16
C SER A 18 -38.92 2.45 -3.58
N LEU A 19 -38.10 3.28 -4.28
CA LEU A 19 -37.75 4.62 -3.80
C LEU A 19 -37.41 5.57 -4.93
N GLU A 20 -37.48 6.86 -4.66
CA GLU A 20 -37.07 7.93 -5.57
C GLU A 20 -35.92 8.72 -4.96
N ILE A 21 -34.84 8.88 -5.69
CA ILE A 21 -33.63 9.59 -5.25
C ILE A 21 -33.48 10.85 -6.12
N PRO A 22 -33.37 12.05 -5.55
CA PRO A 22 -33.14 13.26 -6.31
C PRO A 22 -31.77 13.24 -7.00
N ARG A 23 -31.68 13.82 -8.20
CA ARG A 23 -30.40 13.96 -8.92
C ARG A 23 -29.75 15.31 -8.60
N GLY A 24 -28.41 15.36 -8.70
CA GLY A 24 -27.66 16.59 -8.45
C GLY A 24 -27.61 16.98 -6.97
N GLU A 25 -27.87 16.05 -6.07
CA GLU A 25 -27.85 16.26 -4.62
C GLU A 25 -26.82 15.35 -3.92
N LEU A 26 -26.50 15.67 -2.68
CA LEU A 26 -25.74 14.82 -1.76
C LEU A 26 -26.70 13.91 -1.00
N ILE A 27 -26.68 12.62 -1.33
CA ILE A 27 -27.54 11.59 -0.74
C ILE A 27 -26.74 10.75 0.23
N VAL A 28 -27.22 10.61 1.46
CA VAL A 28 -26.61 9.70 2.46
C VAL A 28 -27.52 8.49 2.67
N ILE A 29 -26.97 7.28 2.45
CA ILE A 29 -27.60 6.01 2.78
C ILE A 29 -27.05 5.55 4.14
N THR A 30 -27.90 5.49 5.15
CA THR A 30 -27.53 5.13 6.52
C THR A 30 -28.34 3.95 7.06
N GLY A 31 -28.08 3.49 8.27
CA GLY A 31 -28.74 2.39 8.95
C GLY A 31 -27.77 1.41 9.61
N LEU A 32 -28.27 0.40 10.29
CA LEU A 32 -27.48 -0.59 11.04
C LEU A 32 -26.49 -1.35 10.16
N SER A 33 -25.40 -1.86 10.73
CA SER A 33 -24.48 -2.76 10.03
C SER A 33 -25.24 -4.00 9.55
N GLY A 34 -25.07 -4.37 8.25
CA GLY A 34 -25.81 -5.48 7.64
C GLY A 34 -27.30 -5.20 7.34
N SER A 35 -27.78 -3.95 7.39
CA SER A 35 -29.16 -3.62 7.07
C SER A 35 -29.49 -3.65 5.57
N GLY A 36 -28.50 -3.61 4.67
CA GLY A 36 -28.67 -3.61 3.21
C GLY A 36 -28.23 -2.34 2.49
N LYS A 37 -27.53 -1.43 3.17
CA LYS A 37 -27.01 -0.19 2.59
C LYS A 37 -26.15 -0.43 1.35
N SER A 38 -25.12 -1.26 1.48
CA SER A 38 -24.23 -1.59 0.36
C SER A 38 -24.96 -2.36 -0.74
N SER A 39 -25.94 -3.19 -0.39
CA SER A 39 -26.80 -3.88 -1.39
C SER A 39 -27.60 -2.91 -2.24
N LEU A 40 -28.09 -1.79 -1.65
CA LEU A 40 -28.76 -0.75 -2.42
C LEU A 40 -27.76 0.11 -3.21
N ALA A 41 -26.72 0.62 -2.55
CA ALA A 41 -25.79 1.59 -3.16
C ALA A 41 -24.90 0.94 -4.26
N PHE A 42 -24.26 -0.19 -3.95
CA PHE A 42 -23.26 -0.82 -4.81
C PHE A 42 -23.86 -1.94 -5.65
N ASP A 43 -24.54 -2.93 -5.02
CA ASP A 43 -25.01 -4.11 -5.73
C ASP A 43 -26.29 -3.84 -6.54
N THR A 44 -26.95 -2.69 -6.36
CA THR A 44 -28.13 -2.29 -7.13
C THR A 44 -27.87 -1.05 -7.99
N ILE A 45 -27.63 0.13 -7.37
CA ILE A 45 -27.53 1.41 -8.12
C ILE A 45 -26.25 1.44 -8.96
N TYR A 46 -25.09 1.23 -8.34
CA TYR A 46 -23.81 1.25 -9.05
C TYR A 46 -23.72 0.13 -10.08
N ALA A 47 -24.07 -1.10 -9.69
CA ALA A 47 -24.02 -2.27 -10.58
C ALA A 47 -24.85 -2.06 -11.88
N GLU A 48 -26.07 -1.53 -11.77
CA GLU A 48 -26.91 -1.24 -12.93
C GLU A 48 -26.37 -0.05 -13.75
N GLY A 49 -25.85 1.00 -13.10
CA GLY A 49 -25.23 2.14 -13.78
C GLY A 49 -24.00 1.74 -14.58
N GLN A 50 -23.13 0.94 -13.97
CA GLN A 50 -21.94 0.39 -14.62
C GLN A 50 -22.30 -0.57 -15.76
N ARG A 51 -23.27 -1.46 -15.54
CA ARG A 51 -23.74 -2.41 -16.57
C ARG A 51 -24.24 -1.67 -17.81
N ARG A 52 -25.10 -0.66 -17.66
CA ARG A 52 -25.64 0.14 -18.78
C ARG A 52 -24.53 0.91 -19.50
N TYR A 53 -23.57 1.46 -18.75
CA TYR A 53 -22.42 2.13 -19.35
C TYR A 53 -21.59 1.16 -20.20
N VAL A 54 -21.24 -0.01 -19.68
CA VAL A 54 -20.49 -1.03 -20.40
C VAL A 54 -21.24 -1.55 -21.62
N GLU A 55 -22.56 -1.74 -21.53
CA GLU A 55 -23.40 -2.13 -22.67
C GLU A 55 -23.41 -1.09 -23.79
N SER A 56 -23.28 0.19 -23.47
CA SER A 56 -23.20 1.27 -24.46
C SER A 56 -21.89 1.29 -25.26
N LEU A 57 -20.84 0.62 -24.77
CA LEU A 57 -19.52 0.57 -25.42
C LEU A 57 -19.50 -0.39 -26.61
N SER A 58 -18.48 -0.23 -27.46
CA SER A 58 -18.26 -1.14 -28.59
C SER A 58 -18.02 -2.60 -28.14
N ALA A 59 -18.34 -3.58 -29.00
CA ALA A 59 -18.12 -4.99 -28.69
C ALA A 59 -16.64 -5.31 -28.34
N TYR A 60 -15.70 -4.60 -28.95
CA TYR A 60 -14.28 -4.72 -28.65
C TYR A 60 -13.95 -4.23 -27.23
N ALA A 61 -14.42 -3.03 -26.84
CA ALA A 61 -14.19 -2.49 -25.50
C ALA A 61 -14.81 -3.36 -24.40
N ARG A 62 -16.00 -3.96 -24.67
CA ARG A 62 -16.67 -4.89 -23.72
C ARG A 62 -15.87 -6.14 -23.39
N GLN A 63 -14.96 -6.61 -24.28
CA GLN A 63 -14.13 -7.78 -24.03
C GLN A 63 -13.09 -7.55 -22.91
N PHE A 64 -12.74 -6.29 -22.66
CA PHE A 64 -11.74 -5.91 -21.65
C PHE A 64 -12.37 -5.45 -20.33
N LEU A 65 -13.67 -5.30 -20.25
CA LEU A 65 -14.38 -4.84 -19.07
C LEU A 65 -15.22 -5.98 -18.49
N SER A 66 -15.10 -6.21 -17.19
CA SER A 66 -15.98 -7.14 -16.49
C SER A 66 -17.39 -6.61 -16.47
N MET A 67 -18.34 -7.36 -17.01
CA MET A 67 -19.76 -7.04 -16.88
C MET A 67 -20.21 -7.38 -15.45
N MET A 68 -20.83 -6.42 -14.78
CA MET A 68 -21.53 -6.67 -13.53
C MET A 68 -22.75 -7.57 -13.75
N GLU A 69 -23.04 -8.44 -12.81
CA GLU A 69 -24.29 -9.21 -12.81
C GLU A 69 -25.48 -8.23 -12.76
N LYS A 70 -26.54 -8.56 -13.49
CA LYS A 70 -27.78 -7.77 -13.46
C LYS A 70 -28.37 -7.84 -12.04
N PRO A 71 -28.57 -6.70 -11.34
CA PRO A 71 -29.18 -6.70 -10.04
C PRO A 71 -30.65 -7.21 -10.11
N ASP A 72 -31.09 -7.82 -9.00
CA ASP A 72 -32.50 -8.24 -8.87
C ASP A 72 -33.39 -7.03 -8.57
N VAL A 73 -33.83 -6.38 -9.61
CA VAL A 73 -34.66 -5.18 -9.57
C VAL A 73 -35.63 -5.18 -10.76
N ASP A 74 -36.88 -4.74 -10.55
CA ASP A 74 -37.85 -4.69 -11.62
C ASP A 74 -37.53 -3.59 -12.65
N GLN A 75 -37.20 -2.36 -12.16
CA GLN A 75 -36.91 -1.21 -13.01
C GLN A 75 -36.09 -0.17 -12.28
N ILE A 76 -35.09 0.43 -12.97
CA ILE A 76 -34.40 1.64 -12.55
C ILE A 76 -34.40 2.66 -13.67
N ASP A 77 -34.97 3.85 -13.45
CA ASP A 77 -35.02 4.95 -14.40
C ASP A 77 -34.22 6.15 -13.92
N GLY A 78 -33.77 7.00 -14.85
CA GLY A 78 -33.05 8.25 -14.54
C GLY A 78 -31.60 8.06 -14.10
N LEU A 79 -31.04 6.86 -14.18
CA LEU A 79 -29.68 6.57 -13.76
C LEU A 79 -28.68 7.10 -14.81
N SER A 80 -27.68 7.88 -14.35
CA SER A 80 -26.51 8.29 -15.14
C SER A 80 -25.37 7.27 -15.00
N PRO A 81 -24.30 7.37 -15.82
CA PRO A 81 -23.09 6.58 -15.61
C PRO A 81 -22.63 6.67 -14.16
N ALA A 82 -22.30 5.54 -13.56
CA ALA A 82 -21.96 5.46 -12.15
C ALA A 82 -20.47 5.16 -11.95
N ILE A 83 -19.86 5.81 -10.95
CA ILE A 83 -18.48 5.63 -10.54
C ILE A 83 -18.47 5.24 -9.07
N SER A 84 -17.84 4.12 -8.72
CA SER A 84 -17.70 3.70 -7.32
C SER A 84 -16.33 4.05 -6.74
N ILE A 85 -16.33 4.47 -5.49
CA ILE A 85 -15.12 4.71 -4.71
C ILE A 85 -15.21 3.85 -3.44
N GLU A 86 -14.80 2.58 -3.60
CA GLU A 86 -14.83 1.59 -2.51
C GLU A 86 -13.56 1.63 -1.69
N GLN A 87 -13.67 1.16 -0.45
CA GLN A 87 -12.56 1.01 0.47
C GLN A 87 -11.61 -0.15 0.10
N LYS A 88 -12.09 -1.14 -0.67
CA LYS A 88 -11.35 -2.37 -0.99
C LYS A 88 -10.18 -2.13 -1.95
N SER A 89 -9.05 -2.79 -1.62
CA SER A 89 -7.81 -2.96 -2.38
C SER A 89 -7.00 -1.71 -2.69
N THR A 90 -6.00 -1.47 -1.87
CA THR A 90 -4.77 -0.78 -2.30
C THR A 90 -4.11 -1.61 -3.41
N SER A 91 -3.61 -0.95 -4.44
CA SER A 91 -2.79 -1.61 -5.46
C SER A 91 -1.57 -2.27 -4.78
N HIS A 92 -1.40 -3.57 -4.96
CA HIS A 92 -0.21 -4.29 -4.48
C HIS A 92 0.98 -4.15 -5.44
N ASN A 93 0.87 -3.33 -6.48
CA ASN A 93 1.97 -3.07 -7.38
C ASN A 93 3.02 -2.18 -6.68
N PRO A 94 4.26 -2.65 -6.44
CA PRO A 94 5.29 -1.90 -5.73
C PRO A 94 5.74 -0.63 -6.47
N ARG A 95 5.41 -0.51 -7.75
CA ARG A 95 5.69 0.67 -8.58
C ARG A 95 4.61 1.74 -8.50
N SER A 96 3.43 1.44 -7.93
CA SER A 96 2.37 2.44 -7.74
C SER A 96 2.70 3.37 -6.57
N THR A 97 2.65 4.67 -6.82
CA THR A 97 2.85 5.73 -5.81
C THR A 97 1.65 6.66 -5.78
N VAL A 98 1.55 7.50 -4.74
CA VAL A 98 0.54 8.57 -4.69
C VAL A 98 0.57 9.40 -5.97
N GLY A 99 1.76 9.87 -6.39
CA GLY A 99 1.91 10.67 -7.60
C GLY A 99 1.46 9.99 -8.89
N THR A 100 1.66 8.66 -9.02
CA THR A 100 1.23 7.92 -10.23
C THR A 100 -0.27 7.61 -10.22
N VAL A 101 -0.86 7.35 -9.05
CA VAL A 101 -2.30 7.09 -8.93
C VAL A 101 -3.13 8.35 -9.17
N THR A 102 -2.59 9.51 -8.81
CA THR A 102 -3.22 10.83 -9.02
C THR A 102 -2.88 11.47 -10.36
N GLU A 103 -2.09 10.80 -11.20
CA GLU A 103 -1.56 11.33 -12.47
C GLU A 103 -0.66 12.56 -12.33
N ILE A 104 -0.45 13.09 -11.12
CA ILE A 104 0.43 14.25 -10.88
C ILE A 104 1.84 13.97 -11.40
N TYR A 105 2.32 12.75 -11.22
CA TYR A 105 3.64 12.35 -11.69
C TYR A 105 3.78 12.42 -13.21
N ASP A 106 2.71 12.19 -13.96
CA ASP A 106 2.71 12.28 -15.43
C ASP A 106 2.84 13.73 -15.90
N TYR A 107 2.17 14.67 -15.22
CA TYR A 107 2.35 16.10 -15.45
C TYR A 107 3.73 16.60 -15.02
N LEU A 108 4.29 16.09 -13.91
CA LEU A 108 5.65 16.41 -13.48
C LEU A 108 6.68 15.96 -14.53
N ARG A 109 6.56 14.73 -15.05
CA ARG A 109 7.44 14.23 -16.13
C ARG A 109 7.38 15.14 -17.37
N LEU A 110 6.18 15.56 -17.75
CA LEU A 110 5.98 16.47 -18.88
C LEU A 110 6.59 17.84 -18.60
N LEU A 111 6.40 18.39 -17.41
CA LEU A 111 6.96 19.69 -17.00
C LEU A 111 8.48 19.67 -17.06
N TYR A 112 9.12 18.69 -16.42
CA TYR A 112 10.58 18.55 -16.39
C TYR A 112 11.18 18.29 -17.78
N ALA A 113 10.47 17.57 -18.66
CA ALA A 113 10.90 17.36 -20.03
C ALA A 113 10.82 18.62 -20.90
N ARG A 114 9.92 19.57 -20.57
CA ARG A 114 9.68 20.77 -21.41
C ARG A 114 10.45 22.02 -20.95
N ILE A 115 10.63 22.20 -19.64
CA ILE A 115 11.27 23.40 -19.10
C ILE A 115 12.45 23.11 -18.18
N GLY A 116 12.74 21.84 -17.91
CA GLY A 116 13.84 21.42 -17.05
C GLY A 116 15.21 21.79 -17.63
N ILE A 117 16.14 22.12 -16.77
CA ILE A 117 17.53 22.47 -17.09
C ILE A 117 18.42 21.31 -16.64
N PRO A 118 19.08 20.61 -17.57
CA PRO A 118 20.03 19.57 -17.21
C PRO A 118 21.33 20.18 -16.69
N ILE A 119 21.83 19.63 -15.59
CA ILE A 119 23.06 20.06 -14.91
C ILE A 119 24.07 18.91 -14.86
N CYS A 120 25.33 19.20 -15.08
CA CYS A 120 26.39 18.21 -14.97
C CYS A 120 26.53 17.71 -13.53
N PRO A 121 26.44 16.41 -13.26
CA PRO A 121 26.50 15.89 -11.89
C PRO A 121 27.86 16.05 -11.21
N ASP A 122 28.93 16.25 -11.99
CA ASP A 122 30.31 16.29 -11.49
C ASP A 122 30.83 17.74 -11.41
N HIS A 123 30.42 18.65 -12.33
CA HIS A 123 30.88 20.04 -12.37
C HIS A 123 29.82 21.06 -11.98
N HIS A 124 28.54 20.63 -11.83
CA HIS A 124 27.41 21.51 -11.47
C HIS A 124 27.15 22.67 -12.43
N GLU A 125 27.60 22.54 -13.69
CA GLU A 125 27.34 23.49 -14.78
C GLU A 125 26.07 23.11 -15.52
N GLU A 126 25.32 24.11 -16.01
CA GLU A 126 24.19 23.89 -16.90
C GLU A 126 24.67 23.31 -18.21
N LEU A 127 24.03 22.23 -18.66
CA LEU A 127 24.31 21.65 -19.95
C LEU A 127 23.54 22.43 -21.03
N SER A 128 24.27 22.97 -22.00
CA SER A 128 23.66 23.71 -23.10
C SER A 128 23.73 22.91 -24.39
N ALA A 129 22.62 22.87 -25.11
CA ALA A 129 22.57 22.44 -26.50
C ALA A 129 22.58 23.70 -27.38
N LYS A 130 23.48 23.75 -28.37
CA LYS A 130 23.58 24.89 -29.29
C LYS A 130 23.14 24.46 -30.67
N THR A 131 22.38 25.29 -31.33
CA THR A 131 22.04 25.11 -32.74
C THR A 131 23.28 25.35 -33.60
N VAL A 132 23.32 24.78 -34.80
CA VAL A 132 24.41 25.04 -35.76
C VAL A 132 24.63 26.53 -35.99
N SER A 133 23.55 27.32 -36.06
CA SER A 133 23.62 28.78 -36.22
C SER A 133 24.32 29.45 -35.05
N GLU A 134 23.97 29.07 -33.81
CA GLU A 134 24.58 29.62 -32.59
C GLU A 134 26.07 29.25 -32.50
N ILE A 135 26.42 27.98 -32.86
CA ILE A 135 27.82 27.55 -32.94
C ILE A 135 28.59 28.36 -33.96
N CYS A 136 28.02 28.61 -35.16
CA CYS A 136 28.60 29.45 -36.16
C CYS A 136 28.84 30.88 -35.67
N ASP A 137 27.84 31.47 -35.01
CA ASP A 137 27.92 32.87 -34.50
C ASP A 137 29.01 32.98 -33.42
N GLU A 138 29.14 32.02 -32.53
CA GLU A 138 30.21 32.00 -31.54
C GLU A 138 31.58 31.80 -32.14
N ILE A 139 31.71 30.94 -33.17
CA ILE A 139 32.97 30.78 -33.89
C ILE A 139 33.36 32.10 -34.59
N TYR A 140 32.40 32.79 -35.20
CA TYR A 140 32.68 34.11 -35.83
C TYR A 140 32.96 35.20 -34.79
N ALA A 141 32.48 35.12 -33.58
CA ALA A 141 32.79 36.02 -32.47
C ALA A 141 34.28 35.95 -32.04
N LEU A 142 35.00 34.84 -32.36
CA LEU A 142 36.43 34.70 -32.13
C LEU A 142 37.27 35.65 -32.96
N GLY A 143 36.67 36.19 -34.03
CA GLY A 143 37.31 37.18 -34.93
C GLY A 143 37.57 36.64 -36.36
N TYR A 144 37.60 37.54 -37.31
CA TYR A 144 37.93 37.21 -38.72
C TYR A 144 39.43 36.96 -38.91
N ASP A 145 39.76 36.34 -40.02
CA ASP A 145 41.13 35.96 -40.44
C ASP A 145 41.77 34.80 -39.62
N LYS A 146 41.13 34.31 -38.56
CA LYS A 146 41.62 33.13 -37.83
C LYS A 146 41.52 31.87 -38.66
N LYS A 147 42.55 31.00 -38.56
CA LYS A 147 42.52 29.66 -39.12
C LYS A 147 41.95 28.69 -38.10
N ILE A 148 40.93 27.94 -38.47
CA ILE A 148 40.31 26.95 -37.62
C ILE A 148 40.29 25.56 -38.24
N MET A 149 40.25 24.56 -37.41
CA MET A 149 40.06 23.16 -37.78
C MET A 149 38.81 22.61 -37.13
N VAL A 150 37.86 22.17 -37.95
CA VAL A 150 36.61 21.58 -37.55
C VAL A 150 36.81 20.06 -37.39
N MET A 151 36.54 19.51 -36.22
CA MET A 151 36.79 18.11 -35.91
C MET A 151 35.58 17.47 -35.23
N ALA A 152 35.38 16.19 -35.54
CA ALA A 152 34.39 15.32 -34.91
C ALA A 152 35.08 14.33 -33.96
N PRO A 153 34.90 14.41 -32.62
CA PRO A 153 35.49 13.51 -31.66
C PRO A 153 34.75 12.16 -31.66
N VAL A 154 35.23 11.14 -32.36
CA VAL A 154 34.62 9.82 -32.52
C VAL A 154 35.00 8.85 -31.40
N ILE A 155 36.18 9.00 -30.78
CA ILE A 155 36.62 8.25 -29.58
C ILE A 155 37.17 9.23 -28.54
N ARG A 156 36.72 9.07 -27.30
CA ARG A 156 37.21 9.90 -26.17
C ARG A 156 37.56 8.99 -25.00
N GLY A 157 38.83 8.95 -24.64
CA GLY A 157 39.33 8.28 -23.44
C GLY A 157 39.07 6.77 -23.38
N LYS A 158 38.80 6.11 -24.51
CA LYS A 158 38.51 4.66 -24.57
C LYS A 158 39.77 3.84 -24.89
N LYS A 159 39.87 2.66 -24.25
CA LYS A 159 40.92 1.68 -24.53
C LYS A 159 40.53 0.87 -25.76
N GLY A 160 41.48 0.55 -26.63
CA GLY A 160 41.21 -0.25 -27.82
C GLY A 160 42.17 0.03 -28.94
N GLU A 161 42.20 -0.83 -29.97
CA GLU A 161 42.93 -0.63 -31.21
C GLU A 161 42.16 0.21 -32.23
N HIS A 162 40.83 0.34 -32.04
CA HIS A 162 39.87 1.18 -32.79
C HIS A 162 39.92 1.00 -34.32
N LEU A 163 40.25 -0.21 -34.81
CA LEU A 163 40.33 -0.51 -36.26
C LEU A 163 38.97 -0.31 -36.97
N GLY A 164 37.82 -0.61 -36.31
CA GLY A 164 36.52 -0.37 -36.92
C GLY A 164 36.28 1.12 -37.21
N VAL A 165 36.68 2.02 -36.29
CA VAL A 165 36.57 3.47 -36.49
C VAL A 165 37.40 3.94 -37.70
N TYR A 166 38.58 3.34 -37.87
CA TYR A 166 39.40 3.59 -39.09
C TYR A 166 38.68 3.19 -40.37
N GLU A 167 38.08 1.98 -40.41
CA GLU A 167 37.34 1.47 -41.55
C GLU A 167 36.10 2.34 -41.85
N ASP A 168 35.37 2.77 -40.85
CA ASP A 168 34.18 3.62 -40.97
C ASP A 168 34.55 4.99 -41.53
N LEU A 169 35.57 5.67 -40.98
CA LEU A 169 36.02 6.97 -41.42
C LEU A 169 36.55 6.91 -42.86
N LYS A 170 37.20 5.81 -43.23
CA LYS A 170 37.70 5.59 -44.62
C LYS A 170 36.57 5.39 -45.63
N ALA A 171 35.52 4.65 -45.19
CA ALA A 171 34.33 4.43 -46.02
C ALA A 171 33.55 5.72 -46.28
N GLU A 172 33.53 6.63 -45.32
CA GLU A 172 32.88 7.93 -45.41
C GLU A 172 33.73 8.99 -46.14
N GLY A 173 34.98 8.65 -46.52
CA GLY A 173 35.84 9.51 -47.37
C GLY A 173 36.64 10.56 -46.59
N PHE A 174 36.81 10.42 -45.29
CA PHE A 174 37.69 11.32 -44.52
C PHE A 174 39.15 11.07 -44.89
N VAL A 175 39.95 12.15 -44.87
CA VAL A 175 41.37 12.13 -45.31
C VAL A 175 42.35 12.20 -44.17
N ARG A 176 41.92 12.78 -43.02
CA ARG A 176 42.82 13.05 -41.88
C ARG A 176 42.09 12.79 -40.54
N VAL A 177 42.87 12.38 -39.57
CA VAL A 177 42.45 12.12 -38.22
C VAL A 177 43.42 12.71 -37.23
N LYS A 178 42.94 13.22 -36.10
CA LYS A 178 43.76 13.64 -34.94
C LYS A 178 43.70 12.57 -33.87
N ILE A 179 44.85 12.01 -33.50
CA ILE A 179 44.94 10.94 -32.49
C ILE A 179 45.87 11.44 -31.38
N ASN A 180 45.38 11.49 -30.12
CA ASN A 180 46.17 11.96 -28.96
C ASN A 180 46.97 13.22 -29.28
N ASP A 181 46.28 14.24 -29.80
CA ASP A 181 46.81 15.55 -30.20
C ASP A 181 47.77 15.60 -31.44
N VAL A 182 48.02 14.47 -32.10
CA VAL A 182 48.82 14.42 -33.31
C VAL A 182 47.93 14.15 -34.53
N VAL A 183 48.11 14.95 -35.57
CA VAL A 183 47.37 14.79 -36.85
C VAL A 183 48.08 13.78 -37.77
N TYR A 184 47.30 12.78 -38.20
CA TYR A 184 47.76 11.77 -39.15
C TYR A 184 46.92 11.79 -40.45
N PRO A 185 47.52 11.54 -41.60
CA PRO A 185 46.74 11.14 -42.76
C PRO A 185 46.03 9.79 -42.43
N LEU A 186 44.82 9.61 -42.91
CA LEU A 186 44.06 8.40 -42.59
C LEU A 186 44.74 7.14 -43.14
N ASP A 187 45.40 7.24 -44.28
CA ASP A 187 46.15 6.11 -44.85
C ASP A 187 47.39 5.72 -44.01
N GLU A 188 47.88 6.59 -43.13
CA GLU A 188 49.00 6.39 -42.22
C GLU A 188 48.51 6.22 -40.76
N PHE A 189 47.30 5.63 -40.52
CA PHE A 189 46.73 5.43 -39.22
C PHE A 189 47.65 4.57 -38.33
N PRO A 190 48.12 5.08 -37.21
CA PRO A 190 49.07 4.36 -36.36
C PRO A 190 48.46 3.14 -35.66
N ALA A 191 49.22 2.10 -35.43
CA ALA A 191 48.81 0.98 -34.61
C ALA A 191 48.65 1.44 -33.13
N LEU A 192 47.40 1.39 -32.62
CA LEU A 192 47.09 1.86 -31.29
C LEU A 192 47.24 0.74 -30.25
N ASN A 193 47.69 1.09 -29.05
CA ASN A 193 47.85 0.14 -27.96
C ASN A 193 46.51 -0.14 -27.30
N LYS A 194 46.03 -1.40 -27.36
CA LYS A 194 44.73 -1.82 -26.79
C LYS A 194 44.55 -1.58 -25.27
N ASN A 195 45.65 -1.40 -24.55
CA ASN A 195 45.61 -1.20 -23.09
C ASN A 195 45.68 0.28 -22.69
N GLN A 196 45.94 1.20 -23.62
CA GLN A 196 45.96 2.63 -23.37
C GLN A 196 44.65 3.28 -23.80
N LYS A 197 44.34 4.41 -23.18
CA LYS A 197 43.21 5.27 -23.57
C LYS A 197 43.64 6.12 -24.76
N HIS A 198 42.76 6.26 -25.73
CA HIS A 198 42.98 7.05 -26.91
C HIS A 198 41.86 8.06 -27.11
N ASP A 199 42.20 9.22 -27.65
CA ASP A 199 41.28 10.23 -28.16
C ASP A 199 41.48 10.30 -29.67
N ILE A 200 40.37 10.12 -30.42
CA ILE A 200 40.40 10.12 -31.89
C ILE A 200 39.34 11.07 -32.39
N SER A 201 39.74 12.09 -33.15
CA SER A 201 38.85 13.07 -33.79
C SER A 201 39.05 13.08 -35.29
N ALA A 202 37.97 12.88 -36.04
CA ALA A 202 38.00 13.03 -37.51
C ALA A 202 38.10 14.53 -37.87
N ILE A 203 38.98 14.87 -38.77
CA ILE A 203 39.10 16.25 -39.26
C ILE A 203 38.13 16.42 -40.42
N VAL A 204 37.08 17.21 -40.22
CA VAL A 204 36.02 17.45 -41.18
C VAL A 204 36.44 18.55 -42.16
N ASP A 205 36.90 19.69 -41.64
CA ASP A 205 37.35 20.81 -42.52
C ASP A 205 38.44 21.65 -41.83
N ARG A 206 39.19 22.40 -42.70
CA ARG A 206 40.14 23.43 -42.28
C ARG A 206 39.87 24.66 -43.09
N LEU A 207 39.45 25.71 -42.39
CA LEU A 207 39.07 26.94 -43.07
C LEU A 207 39.62 28.19 -42.37
N LYS A 208 39.69 29.29 -43.11
CA LYS A 208 40.01 30.60 -42.58
C LYS A 208 38.70 31.40 -42.48
N LEU A 209 38.38 31.95 -41.30
CA LEU A 209 37.16 32.70 -41.08
C LEU A 209 37.16 33.99 -41.89
N GLN A 210 36.22 34.14 -42.83
CA GLN A 210 36.04 35.30 -43.65
C GLN A 210 34.63 35.88 -43.53
N LYS A 211 34.52 37.17 -43.83
CA LYS A 211 33.22 37.86 -43.72
C LYS A 211 32.48 37.79 -45.07
N ASP A 212 32.14 36.56 -45.48
CA ASP A 212 31.31 36.33 -46.66
C ASP A 212 30.30 35.21 -46.38
N ASP A 213 29.21 35.17 -47.15
CA ASP A 213 28.10 34.23 -46.95
C ASP A 213 28.52 32.79 -47.38
N ASP A 214 29.43 32.67 -48.34
CA ASP A 214 29.91 31.35 -48.81
C ASP A 214 30.76 30.66 -47.73
N ASN A 215 31.62 31.42 -47.05
CA ASN A 215 32.40 30.91 -45.92
C ASN A 215 31.50 30.49 -44.73
N ARG A 216 30.42 31.25 -44.46
CA ARG A 216 29.45 30.90 -43.44
C ARG A 216 28.69 29.63 -43.79
N SER A 217 28.24 29.48 -45.04
CA SER A 217 27.55 28.28 -45.49
C SER A 217 28.47 27.05 -45.41
N ARG A 218 29.75 27.17 -45.83
CA ARG A 218 30.75 26.12 -45.73
C ARG A 218 31.01 25.72 -44.27
N LEU A 219 31.13 26.68 -43.35
CA LEU A 219 31.31 26.42 -41.92
C LEU A 219 30.09 25.67 -41.37
N SER A 220 28.87 26.11 -41.74
CA SER A 220 27.64 25.45 -41.30
C SER A 220 27.54 23.99 -41.74
N GLU A 221 27.86 23.70 -43.03
CA GLU A 221 27.88 22.33 -43.57
C GLU A 221 28.94 21.46 -42.87
N SER A 222 30.12 22.03 -42.57
CA SER A 222 31.18 21.33 -41.85
C SER A 222 30.78 21.03 -40.40
N ILE A 223 30.06 21.96 -39.73
CA ILE A 223 29.53 21.72 -38.38
C ILE A 223 28.45 20.64 -38.42
N ASP A 224 27.50 20.69 -39.36
CA ASP A 224 26.48 19.66 -39.51
C ASP A 224 27.09 18.26 -39.70
N THR A 225 28.11 18.18 -40.59
CA THR A 225 28.84 16.92 -40.84
C THR A 225 29.57 16.44 -39.60
N ALA A 226 30.23 17.34 -38.86
CA ALA A 226 30.93 16.96 -37.64
C ALA A 226 29.99 16.49 -36.54
N LEU A 227 28.85 17.16 -36.37
CA LEU A 227 27.82 16.81 -35.37
C LEU A 227 27.17 15.46 -35.69
N ALA A 228 26.90 15.19 -36.97
CA ALA A 228 26.36 13.91 -37.42
C ALA A 228 27.31 12.73 -37.13
N LEU A 229 28.63 12.92 -37.41
CA LEU A 229 29.64 11.90 -37.23
C LEU A 229 29.95 11.57 -35.77
N SER A 230 29.84 12.53 -34.89
CA SER A 230 30.23 12.44 -33.47
C SER A 230 29.05 12.43 -32.50
N GLU A 231 27.86 12.08 -32.98
CA GLU A 231 26.64 12.04 -32.18
C GLU A 231 26.33 13.35 -31.40
N GLY A 232 26.58 14.49 -32.12
CA GLY A 232 26.23 15.81 -31.60
C GLY A 232 27.33 16.56 -30.87
N LEU A 233 28.61 16.15 -30.97
CA LEU A 233 29.76 16.86 -30.43
C LEU A 233 30.66 17.39 -31.54
N ILE A 234 31.21 18.58 -31.37
CA ILE A 234 32.16 19.18 -32.31
C ILE A 234 33.31 19.83 -31.55
N GLN A 235 34.52 19.68 -32.09
CA GLN A 235 35.72 20.36 -31.61
C GLN A 235 36.20 21.33 -32.65
N ILE A 236 36.46 22.58 -32.22
CA ILE A 236 37.04 23.61 -33.06
C ILE A 236 38.42 23.96 -32.50
N GLU A 237 39.45 23.69 -33.25
CA GLU A 237 40.84 24.04 -32.89
C GLU A 237 41.27 25.31 -33.65
N ILE A 238 41.73 26.29 -32.87
CA ILE A 238 42.30 27.51 -33.44
C ILE A 238 43.76 27.23 -33.76
N LEU A 239 44.17 27.41 -35.01
CA LEU A 239 45.51 27.03 -35.52
C LEU A 239 46.48 28.24 -35.47
N ASP A 240 46.28 29.25 -34.67
CA ASP A 240 47.15 30.40 -34.47
C ASP A 240 48.23 30.12 -33.40
N GLU A 241 49.02 31.14 -32.97
CA GLU A 241 50.17 30.95 -32.08
C GLU A 241 49.92 30.29 -30.74
N GLU A 242 48.69 30.33 -30.22
CA GLU A 242 48.25 29.53 -29.06
C GLU A 242 47.09 28.60 -29.52
N SER A 243 47.37 27.30 -29.67
CA SER A 243 46.35 26.31 -30.02
C SER A 243 45.33 26.16 -28.91
N GLU A 244 44.14 26.71 -29.10
CA GLU A 244 42.99 26.55 -28.17
C GLU A 244 41.96 25.65 -28.84
N VAL A 245 41.45 24.65 -28.08
CA VAL A 245 40.40 23.72 -28.52
C VAL A 245 39.11 24.08 -27.85
N LEU A 246 38.12 24.52 -28.62
CA LEU A 246 36.78 24.80 -28.17
C LEU A 246 35.87 23.61 -28.42
N LEU A 247 35.08 23.23 -27.46
CA LEU A 247 34.10 22.14 -27.55
C LEU A 247 32.69 22.72 -27.61
N PHE A 248 31.92 22.31 -28.63
CA PHE A 248 30.50 22.64 -28.74
C PHE A 248 29.67 21.38 -28.86
N SER A 249 28.40 21.48 -28.56
CA SER A 249 27.48 20.33 -28.68
C SER A 249 26.09 20.78 -29.12
N SER A 250 25.50 19.98 -30.01
CA SER A 250 24.08 20.10 -30.33
C SER A 250 23.20 19.37 -29.30
N ASN A 251 23.80 18.55 -28.45
CA ASN A 251 23.17 17.88 -27.33
C ASN A 251 23.51 18.61 -26.03
N PHE A 252 22.70 18.39 -24.98
CA PHE A 252 22.99 18.92 -23.64
C PHE A 252 24.27 18.26 -23.09
N SER A 253 25.40 18.92 -23.20
CA SER A 253 26.70 18.35 -22.78
C SER A 253 27.53 19.31 -21.95
N CYS A 254 28.32 18.74 -21.02
CA CYS A 254 29.26 19.46 -20.19
C CYS A 254 30.53 19.78 -20.98
N SER A 255 30.95 21.04 -20.94
CA SER A 255 32.18 21.51 -21.62
C SER A 255 33.43 20.90 -21.02
N GLN A 256 33.45 20.55 -19.73
CA GLN A 256 34.63 20.06 -19.01
C GLN A 256 34.83 18.53 -19.13
N CYS A 257 33.80 17.72 -18.87
CA CYS A 257 33.92 16.27 -18.85
C CYS A 257 33.26 15.55 -20.01
N GLY A 258 32.50 16.28 -20.85
CA GLY A 258 31.76 15.71 -21.98
C GLY A 258 30.60 14.80 -21.56
N TYR A 259 30.17 14.87 -20.30
CA TYR A 259 28.92 14.26 -19.88
C TYR A 259 27.76 14.86 -20.68
N SER A 260 26.95 14.03 -21.33
CA SER A 260 25.86 14.48 -22.18
C SER A 260 24.56 13.81 -21.81
N VAL A 261 23.48 14.58 -21.96
CA VAL A 261 22.12 14.10 -21.80
C VAL A 261 21.45 14.17 -23.18
N SER A 262 20.83 13.09 -23.62
CA SER A 262 20.00 13.06 -24.82
C SER A 262 18.79 13.99 -24.69
N ASP A 263 17.99 14.10 -25.73
CA ASP A 263 16.78 14.92 -25.73
C ASP A 263 15.92 14.67 -24.50
N LEU A 264 15.46 15.78 -23.87
CA LEU A 264 14.62 15.71 -22.68
C LEU A 264 13.22 15.23 -23.05
N GLU A 265 12.96 13.95 -22.81
CA GLU A 265 11.67 13.32 -23.05
C GLU A 265 10.97 12.89 -21.76
N PRO A 266 9.62 12.89 -21.70
CA PRO A 266 8.89 12.46 -20.51
C PRO A 266 9.21 11.03 -20.07
N ARG A 267 9.63 10.14 -21.00
CA ARG A 267 10.02 8.75 -20.66
C ARG A 267 11.30 8.65 -19.82
N MET A 268 12.19 9.64 -19.88
CA MET A 268 13.39 9.72 -19.03
C MET A 268 13.06 9.82 -17.54
N PHE A 269 11.94 10.43 -17.21
CA PHE A 269 11.48 10.61 -15.84
C PHE A 269 10.54 9.48 -15.38
N SER A 270 10.36 8.43 -16.18
CA SER A 270 9.51 7.30 -15.84
C SER A 270 10.32 6.17 -15.19
N PHE A 271 10.07 5.90 -13.91
CA PHE A 271 10.65 4.74 -13.23
C PHE A 271 9.98 3.40 -13.62
N ASN A 272 8.91 3.44 -14.42
CA ASN A 272 8.26 2.26 -15.02
C ASN A 272 8.76 1.94 -16.42
N ASN A 273 9.67 2.77 -16.96
CA ASN A 273 10.25 2.60 -18.27
C ASN A 273 11.76 2.36 -18.12
N PRO A 274 12.37 1.39 -18.81
CA PRO A 274 13.83 1.15 -18.76
C PRO A 274 14.68 2.37 -19.10
N PHE A 275 14.13 3.33 -19.85
CA PHE A 275 14.83 4.56 -20.22
C PHE A 275 15.12 5.47 -19.02
N GLY A 276 14.20 5.54 -18.04
CA GLY A 276 14.34 6.39 -16.86
C GLY A 276 14.56 5.63 -15.56
N ALA A 277 14.25 4.33 -15.50
CA ALA A 277 14.37 3.52 -14.32
C ALA A 277 15.83 3.29 -13.92
N CYS A 278 16.12 3.37 -12.62
CA CYS A 278 17.42 2.98 -12.08
C CYS A 278 17.71 1.51 -12.40
N GLU A 279 18.81 1.22 -13.04
CA GLU A 279 19.18 -0.12 -13.50
C GLU A 279 19.39 -1.12 -12.36
N LYS A 280 19.85 -0.65 -11.18
CA LYS A 280 20.13 -1.52 -10.04
C LYS A 280 18.88 -2.03 -9.35
N CYS A 281 17.85 -1.18 -9.20
CA CYS A 281 16.59 -1.53 -8.54
C CYS A 281 15.41 -1.66 -9.50
N ASP A 282 15.63 -1.56 -10.80
CA ASP A 282 14.60 -1.63 -11.82
C ASP A 282 13.39 -0.70 -11.53
N GLY A 283 13.70 0.52 -11.08
CA GLY A 283 12.69 1.55 -10.76
C GLY A 283 11.91 1.33 -9.46
N LEU A 284 12.29 0.38 -8.60
CA LEU A 284 11.61 0.13 -7.33
C LEU A 284 12.03 1.11 -6.22
N GLY A 285 13.23 1.68 -6.30
CA GLY A 285 13.80 2.56 -5.27
C GLY A 285 14.36 1.80 -4.07
N VAL A 286 14.00 0.51 -3.94
CA VAL A 286 14.45 -0.39 -2.87
C VAL A 286 15.02 -1.67 -3.46
N ILE A 287 15.89 -2.31 -2.72
CA ILE A 287 16.47 -3.61 -3.05
C ILE A 287 16.03 -4.58 -1.97
N GLN A 288 15.46 -5.71 -2.38
CA GLN A 288 15.11 -6.79 -1.48
C GLN A 288 16.31 -7.68 -1.22
N TYR A 289 16.59 -7.98 0.02
CA TYR A 289 17.64 -8.89 0.43
C TYR A 289 17.15 -9.81 1.54
N PHE A 290 17.73 -11.00 1.65
CA PHE A 290 17.45 -11.91 2.76
C PHE A 290 18.15 -11.43 4.02
N ASP A 291 17.34 -11.04 4.99
CA ASP A 291 17.82 -10.44 6.23
C ASP A 291 18.31 -11.51 7.20
N GLN A 292 19.56 -11.38 7.61
CA GLN A 292 20.17 -12.27 8.60
C GLN A 292 19.36 -12.36 9.89
N LYS A 293 18.84 -11.23 10.40
CA LYS A 293 18.01 -11.17 11.62
C LYS A 293 16.67 -11.91 11.48
N LYS A 294 16.15 -12.02 10.25
CA LYS A 294 14.94 -12.79 9.96
C LYS A 294 15.20 -14.26 9.68
N LEU A 295 16.38 -14.61 9.19
CA LEU A 295 16.82 -15.98 8.96
C LEU A 295 17.21 -16.66 10.29
N VAL A 296 17.97 -15.99 11.13
CA VAL A 296 18.28 -16.41 12.49
C VAL A 296 17.10 -16.03 13.37
N SER A 297 16.24 -17.02 13.65
CA SER A 297 14.96 -16.80 14.34
C SER A 297 15.11 -16.56 15.84
N ASP A 298 16.17 -17.09 16.41
CA ASP A 298 16.51 -16.96 17.82
C ASP A 298 18.04 -17.07 17.94
N ASP A 299 18.69 -15.98 18.25
CA ASP A 299 20.14 -15.88 18.34
C ASP A 299 20.72 -16.45 19.65
N SER A 300 19.85 -16.68 20.65
CA SER A 300 20.18 -17.41 21.87
C SER A 300 20.06 -18.94 21.71
N ALA A 301 19.34 -19.39 20.68
CA ALA A 301 19.16 -20.81 20.39
C ALA A 301 20.39 -21.42 19.69
N THR A 302 20.51 -22.73 19.79
CA THR A 302 21.54 -23.51 19.11
C THR A 302 21.08 -23.95 17.71
N LEU A 303 22.01 -24.35 16.84
CA LEU A 303 21.66 -24.91 15.52
C LEU A 303 20.86 -26.21 15.66
N ASN A 304 21.08 -26.99 16.72
CA ASN A 304 20.31 -28.18 17.03
C ASN A 304 18.86 -27.87 17.43
N GLU A 305 18.61 -26.77 18.11
CA GLU A 305 17.28 -26.28 18.49
C GLU A 305 16.58 -25.58 17.33
N GLY A 306 17.31 -25.18 16.33
CA GLY A 306 16.78 -24.56 15.10
C GLY A 306 16.92 -23.05 15.05
N ALA A 307 18.02 -22.49 15.53
CA ALA A 307 18.37 -21.07 15.45
C ALA A 307 18.11 -20.48 14.05
N ILE A 308 18.36 -21.27 12.99
CA ILE A 308 18.18 -20.84 11.61
C ILE A 308 16.92 -21.46 10.99
N LYS A 309 16.03 -20.65 10.48
CA LYS A 309 14.76 -21.08 9.83
C LYS A 309 15.03 -22.01 8.66
N GLY A 310 14.34 -23.16 8.66
CA GLY A 310 14.44 -24.15 7.57
C GLY A 310 15.68 -25.03 7.62
N TRP A 311 16.64 -24.79 8.52
CA TRP A 311 17.91 -25.53 8.69
C TRP A 311 17.94 -26.31 10.02
N ASN A 312 16.84 -26.87 10.43
CA ASN A 312 16.68 -27.61 11.69
C ASN A 312 16.63 -29.13 11.47
N ARG A 313 16.55 -29.90 12.55
CA ARG A 313 16.50 -31.39 12.55
C ARG A 313 15.33 -31.97 11.73
N ARG A 314 14.24 -31.20 11.52
CA ARG A 314 13.10 -31.64 10.69
C ARG A 314 13.47 -31.69 9.21
N ASN A 315 14.37 -30.83 8.75
CA ASN A 315 14.90 -30.85 7.40
C ASN A 315 16.22 -31.64 7.35
N ARG A 316 16.10 -32.95 7.19
CA ARG A 316 17.25 -33.85 7.23
C ARG A 316 18.37 -33.53 6.25
N PHE A 317 18.03 -32.97 5.08
CA PHE A 317 19.02 -32.63 4.05
C PHE A 317 19.90 -31.46 4.48
N TYR A 318 19.29 -30.32 4.82
CA TYR A 318 20.05 -29.14 5.23
C TYR A 318 20.74 -29.31 6.58
N PHE A 319 20.08 -30.01 7.51
CA PHE A 319 20.68 -30.28 8.80
C PHE A 319 21.92 -31.20 8.70
N HIS A 320 21.92 -32.12 7.71
CA HIS A 320 23.10 -32.95 7.42
C HIS A 320 24.28 -32.08 6.89
N GLN A 321 24.02 -31.07 6.07
CA GLN A 321 25.05 -30.14 5.64
C GLN A 321 25.68 -29.39 6.82
N LEU A 322 24.88 -28.92 7.79
CA LEU A 322 25.38 -28.28 9.01
C LEU A 322 26.30 -29.23 9.80
N LYS A 323 25.95 -30.52 9.92
CA LYS A 323 26.83 -31.53 10.56
C LYS A 323 28.16 -31.70 9.85
N CYS A 324 28.17 -31.67 8.52
CA CYS A 324 29.41 -31.80 7.76
C CYS A 324 30.29 -30.54 7.92
N LEU A 325 29.67 -29.36 7.97
CA LEU A 325 30.37 -28.10 8.27
C LEU A 325 30.95 -28.07 9.66
N ALA A 326 30.15 -28.45 10.67
CA ALA A 326 30.59 -28.53 12.05
C ALA A 326 31.83 -29.41 12.22
N LYS A 327 31.84 -30.59 11.53
CA LYS A 327 33.00 -31.48 11.52
C LYS A 327 34.22 -30.93 10.80
N HIS A 328 34.01 -30.12 9.75
CA HIS A 328 35.14 -29.59 8.94
C HIS A 328 35.82 -28.39 9.61
N TYR A 329 35.02 -27.50 10.22
CA TYR A 329 35.50 -26.27 10.87
C TYR A 329 35.60 -26.41 12.39
N ASP A 330 35.41 -27.60 12.96
CA ASP A 330 35.53 -27.94 14.37
C ASP A 330 34.71 -27.02 15.30
N PHE A 331 33.41 -26.87 15.00
CA PHE A 331 32.47 -26.17 15.87
C PHE A 331 31.31 -27.09 16.32
N ASP A 332 30.75 -26.80 17.52
CA ASP A 332 29.67 -27.59 18.08
C ASP A 332 28.29 -27.01 17.72
N LEU A 333 27.38 -27.87 17.29
CA LEU A 333 26.00 -27.51 16.94
C LEU A 333 25.12 -27.15 18.16
N ASP A 334 25.56 -27.47 19.36
CA ASP A 334 24.89 -27.14 20.62
C ASP A 334 25.37 -25.82 21.25
N THR A 335 26.21 -25.06 20.54
CA THR A 335 26.61 -23.71 20.89
C THR A 335 25.54 -22.69 20.44
N PRO A 336 25.14 -21.72 21.30
CA PRO A 336 24.26 -20.62 20.90
C PRO A 336 24.81 -19.83 19.71
N TRP A 337 23.92 -19.35 18.81
CA TRP A 337 24.33 -18.61 17.61
C TRP A 337 25.25 -17.43 17.92
N THR A 338 24.94 -16.67 18.98
CA THR A 338 25.72 -15.48 19.41
C THR A 338 27.13 -15.81 19.88
N SER A 339 27.39 -17.07 20.27
CA SER A 339 28.70 -17.53 20.77
C SER A 339 29.63 -18.02 19.67
N TYR A 340 29.14 -18.15 18.42
CA TYR A 340 30.01 -18.44 17.28
C TYR A 340 30.85 -17.24 16.91
N SER A 341 32.10 -17.50 16.47
CA SER A 341 32.94 -16.46 15.88
C SER A 341 32.30 -15.87 14.61
N GLU A 342 32.62 -14.60 14.31
CA GLU A 342 32.14 -13.95 13.06
C GLU A 342 32.53 -14.76 11.81
N GLU A 343 33.69 -15.42 11.83
CA GLU A 343 34.15 -16.28 10.73
C GLU A 343 33.20 -17.45 10.49
N ILE A 344 32.82 -18.19 11.56
CA ILE A 344 31.87 -19.31 11.46
C ILE A 344 30.49 -18.82 11.04
N GLN A 345 30.01 -17.70 11.62
CA GLN A 345 28.73 -17.10 11.20
C GLN A 345 28.74 -16.74 9.72
N ASN A 346 29.81 -16.10 9.23
CA ASN A 346 29.96 -15.74 7.82
C ASN A 346 30.01 -16.98 6.90
N ILE A 347 30.71 -18.04 7.29
CA ILE A 347 30.74 -19.31 6.54
C ILE A 347 29.33 -19.91 6.45
N LEU A 348 28.61 -19.94 7.56
CA LEU A 348 27.24 -20.44 7.58
C LEU A 348 26.30 -19.60 6.72
N LEU A 349 26.38 -18.28 6.80
CA LEU A 349 25.47 -17.38 6.07
C LEU A 349 25.82 -17.25 4.60
N TRP A 350 27.10 -17.04 4.26
CA TRP A 350 27.53 -16.66 2.90
C TRP A 350 28.28 -17.74 2.14
N GLY A 351 28.67 -18.83 2.81
CA GLY A 351 29.33 -19.96 2.20
C GLY A 351 30.80 -20.10 2.48
N SER A 352 31.34 -21.26 2.12
CA SER A 352 32.76 -21.62 2.37
C SER A 352 33.68 -21.31 1.19
N LYS A 353 34.89 -20.89 1.48
CA LYS A 353 35.98 -20.81 0.46
C LYS A 353 36.51 -22.19 0.15
N ASP A 354 36.53 -23.10 1.14
CA ASP A 354 37.06 -24.43 1.04
C ASP A 354 36.08 -25.44 0.48
N LYS A 355 36.59 -26.51 -0.13
CA LYS A 355 35.78 -27.65 -0.56
C LYS A 355 35.58 -28.60 0.62
N ILE A 356 34.34 -28.85 0.96
CA ILE A 356 33.90 -29.65 2.09
C ILE A 356 33.39 -31.00 1.64
N ASN A 357 33.69 -32.06 2.40
CA ASN A 357 33.25 -33.41 2.14
C ASN A 357 31.83 -33.64 2.68
N PHE A 358 30.84 -33.62 1.81
CA PHE A 358 29.46 -33.97 2.14
C PHE A 358 29.22 -35.47 1.91
N SER A 359 29.13 -36.23 3.01
CA SER A 359 28.94 -37.68 2.96
C SER A 359 27.47 -38.03 3.07
N LYS A 360 26.91 -38.78 2.12
CA LYS A 360 25.58 -39.37 2.20
C LYS A 360 25.69 -40.86 2.42
N SER A 361 25.18 -41.37 3.56
CA SER A 361 25.12 -42.78 3.87
C SER A 361 23.76 -43.35 3.46
N PHE A 362 23.74 -44.44 2.73
CA PHE A 362 22.51 -45.14 2.35
C PHE A 362 22.26 -46.32 3.29
N ARG A 363 20.98 -46.76 3.36
CA ARG A 363 20.61 -47.97 4.15
C ARG A 363 21.36 -49.25 3.72
N SER A 364 21.89 -49.27 2.50
CA SER A 364 22.74 -50.34 1.95
C SER A 364 24.18 -50.35 2.48
N GLY A 365 24.57 -49.45 3.37
CA GLY A 365 25.94 -49.32 3.86
C GLY A 365 26.90 -48.55 2.94
N SER A 366 26.52 -48.23 1.71
CA SER A 366 27.34 -47.44 0.81
C SER A 366 27.38 -45.96 1.21
N LYS A 367 28.59 -45.36 1.17
CA LYS A 367 28.78 -43.92 1.40
C LYS A 367 29.18 -43.30 0.10
N ILE A 368 28.43 -42.30 -0.34
CA ILE A 368 28.83 -41.40 -1.42
C ILE A 368 29.35 -40.12 -0.76
N VAL A 369 30.59 -39.75 -1.05
CA VAL A 369 31.21 -38.49 -0.60
C VAL A 369 31.30 -37.58 -1.82
N ARG A 370 30.70 -36.40 -1.73
CA ARG A 370 30.83 -35.36 -2.75
C ARG A 370 31.59 -34.19 -2.14
N GLN A 371 32.63 -33.76 -2.83
CA GLN A 371 33.43 -32.61 -2.38
C GLN A 371 33.02 -31.36 -3.19
N HIS A 372 32.46 -30.38 -2.50
CA HIS A 372 32.10 -29.10 -3.08
C HIS A 372 32.15 -27.99 -2.00
N ARG A 373 32.14 -26.74 -2.46
CA ARG A 373 32.02 -25.59 -1.55
C ARG A 373 30.61 -25.54 -1.00
N PHE A 374 30.46 -25.10 0.25
CA PHE A 374 29.17 -24.79 0.82
C PHE A 374 28.66 -23.48 0.24
N GLU A 375 27.45 -23.47 -0.30
CA GLU A 375 26.84 -22.34 -0.99
C GLU A 375 26.56 -21.16 -0.03
N GLY A 376 26.29 -21.46 1.24
CA GLY A 376 25.80 -20.49 2.21
C GLY A 376 24.27 -20.53 2.33
N ILE A 377 23.77 -20.17 3.50
CA ILE A 377 22.33 -20.19 3.80
C ILE A 377 21.61 -19.08 3.03
N ILE A 378 22.16 -17.87 2.95
CA ILE A 378 21.55 -16.74 2.23
C ILE A 378 21.52 -17.01 0.72
N PRO A 379 22.63 -17.33 0.03
CA PRO A 379 22.60 -17.65 -1.39
C PRO A 379 21.69 -18.86 -1.72
N ASN A 380 21.68 -19.89 -0.87
CA ASN A 380 20.76 -21.03 -1.04
C ASN A 380 19.29 -20.59 -0.96
N THR A 381 18.98 -19.71 -0.01
CA THR A 381 17.60 -19.20 0.17
C THR A 381 17.19 -18.33 -1.01
N GLU A 382 18.09 -17.48 -1.52
CA GLU A 382 17.87 -16.65 -2.72
C GLU A 382 17.60 -17.50 -3.96
N ARG A 383 18.44 -18.49 -4.19
CA ARG A 383 18.27 -19.42 -5.31
C ARG A 383 16.93 -20.15 -5.22
N ARG A 384 16.59 -20.69 -4.05
CA ARG A 384 15.31 -21.37 -3.82
C ARG A 384 14.11 -20.46 -4.03
N PHE A 385 14.20 -19.21 -3.63
CA PHE A 385 13.14 -18.22 -3.83
C PHE A 385 12.89 -17.97 -5.32
N LYS A 386 13.95 -17.93 -6.12
CA LYS A 386 13.88 -17.72 -7.57
C LYS A 386 13.38 -18.96 -8.32
N GLU A 387 13.84 -20.15 -7.91
CA GLU A 387 13.62 -21.39 -8.65
C GLU A 387 12.35 -22.16 -8.23
N THR A 388 11.71 -21.83 -7.12
CA THR A 388 10.56 -22.60 -6.63
C THR A 388 9.30 -22.34 -7.44
N ASP A 389 8.62 -23.40 -7.88
CA ASP A 389 7.27 -23.32 -8.48
C ASP A 389 6.16 -23.33 -7.42
N SER A 390 6.49 -23.63 -6.17
CA SER A 390 5.52 -23.67 -5.08
C SER A 390 5.28 -22.28 -4.49
N GLU A 391 4.08 -21.75 -4.70
CA GLU A 391 3.65 -20.47 -4.14
C GLU A 391 3.75 -20.47 -2.60
N PHE A 392 3.42 -21.59 -1.95
CA PHE A 392 3.55 -21.74 -0.50
C PHE A 392 5.00 -21.55 -0.03
N ILE A 393 5.96 -22.20 -0.71
CA ILE A 393 7.39 -22.07 -0.35
C ILE A 393 7.87 -20.65 -0.64
N ARG A 394 7.48 -20.06 -1.76
CA ARG A 394 7.83 -18.68 -2.12
C ARG A 394 7.34 -17.70 -1.07
N ASN A 395 6.09 -17.84 -0.61
CA ASN A 395 5.50 -17.00 0.43
C ASN A 395 6.20 -17.17 1.80
N GLU A 396 6.62 -18.40 2.15
CA GLU A 396 7.37 -18.62 3.39
C GLU A 396 8.78 -18.01 3.33
N LEU A 397 9.46 -18.12 2.19
CA LEU A 397 10.78 -17.51 2.00
C LEU A 397 10.68 -15.97 1.94
N ALA A 398 9.63 -15.42 1.32
CA ALA A 398 9.39 -13.97 1.26
C ALA A 398 9.30 -13.30 2.65
N LYS A 399 8.88 -14.03 3.68
CA LYS A 399 8.84 -13.51 5.07
C LYS A 399 10.23 -13.19 5.63
N MET A 400 11.29 -13.72 5.01
CA MET A 400 12.69 -13.49 5.42
C MET A 400 13.36 -12.36 4.66
N LEU A 401 12.65 -11.75 3.68
CA LEU A 401 13.11 -10.58 2.96
C LEU A 401 12.97 -9.30 3.80
N SER A 402 13.91 -8.40 3.63
CA SER A 402 13.85 -7.00 4.08
C SER A 402 14.17 -6.10 2.90
N ASP A 403 13.60 -4.90 2.94
CA ASP A 403 13.84 -3.87 1.94
C ASP A 403 14.92 -2.91 2.46
N SER A 404 15.88 -2.54 1.60
CA SER A 404 16.81 -1.44 1.83
C SER A 404 16.71 -0.43 0.71
N HIS A 405 17.00 0.84 1.01
CA HIS A 405 17.09 1.84 -0.05
C HIS A 405 18.17 1.44 -1.05
N CYS A 406 17.86 1.60 -2.34
CA CYS A 406 18.84 1.37 -3.40
C CYS A 406 19.97 2.39 -3.27
N ASP A 407 21.20 1.95 -3.09
CA ASP A 407 22.39 2.80 -2.95
C ASP A 407 22.73 3.56 -4.24
N ALA A 408 22.39 3.01 -5.42
CA ALA A 408 22.64 3.67 -6.70
C ALA A 408 21.71 4.87 -6.93
N CYS A 409 20.42 4.78 -6.56
CA CYS A 409 19.46 5.85 -6.78
C CYS A 409 19.03 6.56 -5.49
N THR A 410 19.49 6.11 -4.32
CA THR A 410 19.12 6.66 -3.00
C THR A 410 17.61 6.78 -2.76
N GLY A 411 16.84 5.81 -3.34
CA GLY A 411 15.39 5.78 -3.25
C GLY A 411 14.63 6.53 -4.35
N SER A 412 15.28 7.36 -5.16
CA SER A 412 14.63 8.17 -6.21
C SER A 412 14.01 7.38 -7.36
N ARG A 413 14.33 6.10 -7.50
CA ARG A 413 13.86 5.18 -8.57
C ARG A 413 14.40 5.49 -9.98
N LEU A 414 15.02 6.65 -10.18
CA LEU A 414 15.45 7.17 -11.49
C LEU A 414 16.95 6.98 -11.74
N LYS A 415 17.34 6.94 -13.02
CA LYS A 415 18.73 6.99 -13.45
C LYS A 415 19.42 8.31 -13.07
N LYS A 416 20.78 8.30 -13.08
CA LYS A 416 21.60 9.48 -12.74
C LYS A 416 21.27 10.67 -13.64
N GLU A 417 21.06 10.44 -14.92
CA GLU A 417 20.75 11.47 -15.93
C GLU A 417 19.44 12.21 -15.58
N SER A 418 18.39 11.45 -15.29
CA SER A 418 17.06 12.01 -14.97
C SER A 418 17.02 12.78 -13.64
N ARG A 419 17.89 12.41 -12.70
CA ARG A 419 17.97 13.06 -11.38
C ARG A 419 18.67 14.41 -11.39
N ASN A 420 19.43 14.71 -12.43
CA ASN A 420 20.21 15.96 -12.56
C ASN A 420 19.56 16.95 -13.53
N ILE A 421 18.23 16.95 -13.58
CA ILE A 421 17.42 17.93 -14.31
C ILE A 421 16.62 18.75 -13.31
N PHE A 422 16.69 20.07 -13.40
CA PHE A 422 16.22 20.99 -12.36
C PHE A 422 15.21 21.99 -12.92
N ILE A 423 14.25 22.36 -12.08
CA ILE A 423 13.37 23.52 -12.27
C ILE A 423 13.48 24.36 -11.00
N ASN A 424 13.85 25.62 -11.09
CA ASN A 424 14.14 26.47 -9.92
C ASN A 424 15.00 25.73 -8.87
N GLU A 425 16.15 25.22 -9.31
CA GLU A 425 17.14 24.49 -8.48
C GLU A 425 16.61 23.20 -7.82
N THR A 426 15.42 22.76 -8.17
CA THR A 426 14.79 21.60 -7.55
C THR A 426 14.61 20.47 -8.57
N PRO A 427 15.20 19.28 -8.34
CA PRO A 427 15.01 18.11 -9.21
C PRO A 427 13.70 17.40 -8.87
N ILE A 428 13.17 16.61 -9.82
CA ILE A 428 11.86 15.95 -9.71
C ILE A 428 11.70 15.09 -8.44
N GLN A 429 12.75 14.37 -8.03
CA GLN A 429 12.72 13.51 -6.85
C GLN A 429 12.56 14.33 -5.55
N ASN A 430 13.07 15.54 -5.49
CA ASN A 430 12.90 16.39 -4.31
C ASN A 430 11.44 16.84 -4.18
N ILE A 431 10.78 17.17 -5.30
CA ILE A 431 9.36 17.53 -5.30
C ILE A 431 8.50 16.31 -4.85
N THR A 432 8.79 15.12 -5.37
CA THR A 432 8.01 13.94 -5.00
C THR A 432 8.21 13.50 -3.56
N ASN A 433 9.34 13.81 -2.95
CA ASN A 433 9.66 13.51 -1.55
C ASN A 433 9.14 14.57 -0.55
N GLN A 434 8.71 15.74 -1.05
CA GLN A 434 8.07 16.76 -0.21
C GLN A 434 6.65 16.35 0.15
N LYS A 435 6.12 16.94 1.25
CA LYS A 435 4.70 16.86 1.57
C LYS A 435 3.89 17.52 0.46
N ILE A 436 2.66 17.06 0.28
CA ILE A 436 1.72 17.64 -0.70
C ILE A 436 1.56 19.15 -0.48
N SER A 437 1.43 19.62 0.79
CA SER A 437 1.37 21.03 1.13
C SER A 437 2.58 21.84 0.67
N ASP A 438 3.79 21.28 0.85
CA ASP A 438 5.03 21.94 0.50
C ASP A 438 5.23 21.96 -1.01
N ALA A 439 4.91 20.85 -1.69
CA ALA A 439 4.89 20.77 -3.15
C ALA A 439 3.90 21.77 -3.77
N LEU A 440 2.69 21.91 -3.19
CA LEU A 440 1.71 22.89 -3.62
C LEU A 440 2.24 24.33 -3.46
N SER A 441 2.85 24.63 -2.31
CA SER A 441 3.48 25.92 -2.03
C SER A 441 4.62 26.21 -3.01
N PHE A 442 5.45 25.23 -3.35
CA PHE A 442 6.50 25.35 -4.36
C PHE A 442 5.92 25.77 -5.72
N PHE A 443 4.85 25.08 -6.20
CA PHE A 443 4.25 25.40 -7.50
C PHE A 443 3.47 26.73 -7.50
N HIS A 444 2.98 27.20 -6.37
CA HIS A 444 2.38 28.52 -6.27
C HIS A 444 3.43 29.63 -6.39
N ASN A 445 4.61 29.43 -5.83
CA ASN A 445 5.68 30.42 -5.78
C ASN A 445 6.68 30.34 -6.96
N ILE A 446 6.51 29.35 -7.86
CA ILE A 446 7.41 29.18 -9.01
C ILE A 446 7.36 30.40 -9.92
N GLN A 447 8.52 30.97 -10.20
CA GLN A 447 8.69 32.10 -11.15
C GLN A 447 9.32 31.56 -12.42
N LEU A 448 8.65 31.76 -13.54
CA LEU A 448 9.09 31.35 -14.88
C LEU A 448 8.92 32.57 -15.82
N ASP A 449 9.90 32.77 -16.68
CA ASP A 449 9.91 33.87 -17.61
C ASP A 449 9.81 33.42 -19.07
N GLY A 450 9.31 34.30 -19.93
CA GLY A 450 9.32 34.14 -21.39
C GLY A 450 8.59 32.86 -21.88
N ALA A 451 9.21 32.17 -22.83
CA ALA A 451 8.63 30.95 -23.44
C ALA A 451 8.37 29.83 -22.43
N LYS A 452 9.20 29.68 -21.39
CA LYS A 452 9.03 28.66 -20.35
C LYS A 452 7.73 28.85 -19.57
N ALA A 453 7.35 30.10 -19.27
CA ALA A 453 6.10 30.42 -18.59
C ALA A 453 4.88 30.01 -19.43
N THR A 454 4.87 30.29 -20.73
CA THR A 454 3.78 29.94 -21.65
C THR A 454 3.64 28.40 -21.81
N ILE A 455 4.77 27.69 -21.92
CA ILE A 455 4.78 26.22 -22.04
C ILE A 455 4.25 25.57 -20.77
N ALA A 456 4.65 26.08 -19.61
CA ALA A 456 4.33 25.50 -18.31
C ALA A 456 2.91 25.82 -17.82
N GLU A 457 2.27 26.89 -18.29
CA GLU A 457 1.00 27.41 -17.76
C GLU A 457 -0.08 26.35 -17.58
N LYS A 458 -0.39 25.60 -18.66
CA LYS A 458 -1.42 24.56 -18.63
C LYS A 458 -1.04 23.39 -17.73
N ILE A 459 0.24 23.00 -17.75
CA ILE A 459 0.76 21.88 -16.95
C ILE A 459 0.72 22.23 -15.46
N LEU A 460 1.15 23.44 -15.10
CA LEU A 460 1.13 23.94 -13.73
C LEU A 460 -0.30 24.08 -13.19
N LYS A 461 -1.25 24.46 -14.02
CA LYS A 461 -2.67 24.51 -13.63
C LYS A 461 -3.13 23.12 -13.18
N GLU A 462 -2.92 22.10 -14.01
CA GLU A 462 -3.32 20.72 -13.70
C GLU A 462 -2.63 20.18 -12.43
N ILE A 463 -1.31 20.44 -12.25
CA ILE A 463 -0.58 20.04 -11.06
C ILE A 463 -1.15 20.72 -9.80
N LYS A 464 -1.38 22.02 -9.85
CA LYS A 464 -1.92 22.81 -8.72
C LYS A 464 -3.31 22.34 -8.33
N GLU A 465 -4.21 22.14 -9.29
CA GLU A 465 -5.57 21.66 -9.05
C GLU A 465 -5.57 20.29 -8.37
N ARG A 466 -4.80 19.32 -8.87
CA ARG A 466 -4.72 17.98 -8.28
C ARG A 466 -4.08 17.98 -6.89
N LEU A 467 -3.04 18.77 -6.67
CA LEU A 467 -2.43 18.93 -5.34
C LEU A 467 -3.41 19.56 -4.35
N THR A 468 -4.17 20.58 -4.78
CA THR A 468 -5.21 21.22 -3.96
C THR A 468 -6.29 20.22 -3.57
N PHE A 469 -6.77 19.37 -4.50
CA PHE A 469 -7.73 18.33 -4.16
C PHE A 469 -7.20 17.33 -3.13
N LEU A 470 -5.92 16.96 -3.20
CA LEU A 470 -5.31 16.10 -2.18
C LEU A 470 -5.23 16.78 -0.82
N GLU A 471 -4.98 18.08 -0.78
CA GLU A 471 -4.99 18.89 0.45
C GLU A 471 -6.41 19.02 1.01
N ASP A 472 -7.42 19.28 0.17
CA ASP A 472 -8.82 19.42 0.55
C ASP A 472 -9.40 18.14 1.15
N VAL A 473 -8.95 16.95 0.70
CA VAL A 473 -9.35 15.67 1.30
C VAL A 473 -8.52 15.29 2.54
N GLY A 474 -7.68 16.22 3.07
CA GLY A 474 -6.90 16.02 4.29
C GLY A 474 -5.68 15.13 4.14
N LEU A 475 -5.06 15.06 2.94
CA LEU A 475 -3.87 14.27 2.65
C LEU A 475 -2.59 15.11 2.49
N ASN A 476 -2.61 16.34 2.99
CA ASN A 476 -1.52 17.31 2.92
C ASN A 476 -0.17 16.81 3.48
N TYR A 477 -0.20 15.87 4.42
CA TYR A 477 0.97 15.28 5.08
C TYR A 477 1.65 14.16 4.29
N LEU A 478 1.01 13.61 3.25
CA LEU A 478 1.59 12.56 2.40
C LEU A 478 2.63 13.13 1.45
N THR A 479 3.51 12.25 0.95
CA THR A 479 4.45 12.56 -0.13
C THR A 479 4.01 11.87 -1.44
N LEU A 480 4.36 12.45 -2.60
CA LEU A 480 3.97 11.91 -3.89
C LEU A 480 4.69 10.58 -4.23
N ASP A 481 5.87 10.34 -3.66
CA ASP A 481 6.64 9.11 -3.84
C ASP A 481 6.18 7.95 -2.96
N ARG A 482 5.30 8.23 -1.97
CA ARG A 482 4.80 7.19 -1.07
C ARG A 482 4.13 6.06 -1.83
N GLY A 483 4.59 4.83 -1.58
CA GLY A 483 4.08 3.64 -2.24
C GLY A 483 2.61 3.36 -1.91
N ALA A 484 1.78 3.08 -2.91
CA ALA A 484 0.35 2.82 -2.73
C ALA A 484 0.05 1.66 -1.76
N GLY A 485 0.92 0.65 -1.71
CA GLY A 485 0.79 -0.50 -0.80
C GLY A 485 1.04 -0.17 0.69
N THR A 486 1.55 1.03 1.00
CA THR A 486 1.80 1.48 2.39
C THR A 486 0.69 2.38 2.94
N LEU A 487 -0.31 2.68 2.12
CA LEU A 487 -1.44 3.53 2.48
C LEU A 487 -2.46 2.76 3.32
N SER A 488 -3.09 3.44 4.27
CA SER A 488 -4.30 2.94 4.92
C SER A 488 -5.47 2.87 3.93
N GLY A 489 -6.51 2.08 4.24
CA GLY A 489 -7.71 1.99 3.41
C GLY A 489 -8.35 3.35 3.14
N GLY A 490 -8.48 4.18 4.18
CA GLY A 490 -9.05 5.52 4.06
C GLY A 490 -8.16 6.49 3.27
N GLU A 491 -6.82 6.44 3.43
CA GLU A 491 -5.90 7.24 2.60
C GLU A 491 -6.04 6.88 1.11
N ALA A 492 -6.04 5.58 0.78
CA ALA A 492 -6.18 5.12 -0.60
C ALA A 492 -7.53 5.52 -1.22
N GLN A 493 -8.62 5.47 -0.45
CA GLN A 493 -9.94 5.88 -0.89
C GLN A 493 -9.98 7.38 -1.19
N ARG A 494 -9.43 8.22 -0.31
CA ARG A 494 -9.37 9.68 -0.50
C ARG A 494 -8.48 10.09 -1.68
N ILE A 495 -7.37 9.37 -1.93
CA ILE A 495 -6.55 9.57 -3.13
C ILE A 495 -7.38 9.31 -4.39
N ARG A 496 -8.18 8.24 -4.41
CA ARG A 496 -9.08 7.96 -5.54
C ARG A 496 -10.14 9.04 -5.69
N LEU A 497 -10.73 9.50 -4.58
CA LEU A 497 -11.70 10.59 -4.58
C LEU A 497 -11.08 11.86 -5.19
N ALA A 498 -9.91 12.29 -4.72
CA ALA A 498 -9.20 13.44 -5.25
C ALA A 498 -8.87 13.28 -6.74
N SER A 499 -8.42 12.09 -7.17
CA SER A 499 -8.16 11.80 -8.58
C SER A 499 -9.42 11.89 -9.45
N GLN A 500 -10.57 11.41 -8.96
CA GLN A 500 -11.84 11.49 -9.71
C GLN A 500 -12.37 12.93 -9.79
N ILE A 501 -12.20 13.73 -8.75
CA ILE A 501 -12.57 15.16 -8.80
C ILE A 501 -11.70 15.88 -9.85
N GLY A 502 -10.41 15.61 -9.85
CA GLY A 502 -9.47 16.16 -10.83
C GLY A 502 -9.77 15.77 -12.29
N SER A 503 -10.58 14.71 -12.52
CA SER A 503 -11.02 14.34 -13.88
C SER A 503 -12.07 15.28 -14.47
N GLY A 504 -12.71 16.13 -13.64
CA GLY A 504 -13.71 17.14 -14.08
C GLY A 504 -14.97 16.55 -14.68
N LEU A 505 -15.34 15.30 -14.36
CA LEU A 505 -16.55 14.67 -14.90
C LEU A 505 -17.80 15.34 -14.35
N VAL A 506 -18.78 15.55 -15.23
CA VAL A 506 -20.05 16.23 -14.97
C VAL A 506 -21.22 15.32 -15.33
N GLY A 507 -22.30 15.37 -14.54
CA GLY A 507 -23.54 14.63 -14.83
C GLY A 507 -23.47 13.13 -14.54
N VAL A 508 -22.48 12.66 -13.77
CA VAL A 508 -22.32 11.27 -13.34
C VAL A 508 -22.87 11.04 -11.94
N THR A 509 -23.07 9.78 -11.58
CA THR A 509 -23.43 9.35 -10.21
C THR A 509 -22.21 8.80 -9.51
N TYR A 510 -21.72 9.47 -8.47
CA TYR A 510 -20.67 8.94 -7.61
C TYR A 510 -21.30 8.13 -6.48
N VAL A 511 -20.78 6.92 -6.24
CA VAL A 511 -21.18 6.06 -5.11
C VAL A 511 -19.97 5.81 -4.24
N LEU A 512 -19.99 6.31 -3.01
CA LEU A 512 -18.87 6.25 -2.05
C LEU A 512 -19.21 5.34 -0.86
N ASP A 513 -18.23 4.54 -0.42
CA ASP A 513 -18.37 3.64 0.72
C ASP A 513 -17.61 4.21 1.92
N GLU A 514 -18.34 4.76 2.89
CA GLU A 514 -17.81 5.27 4.16
C GLU A 514 -16.53 6.14 4.03
N PRO A 515 -16.56 7.24 3.26
CA PRO A 515 -15.36 8.03 3.00
C PRO A 515 -14.80 8.75 4.23
N SER A 516 -15.55 8.88 5.33
CA SER A 516 -15.14 9.47 6.61
C SER A 516 -14.25 8.55 7.47
N ILE A 517 -14.06 7.28 7.05
CA ILE A 517 -13.30 6.28 7.81
C ILE A 517 -11.89 6.76 8.18
N GLY A 518 -11.54 6.62 9.48
CA GLY A 518 -10.22 6.95 10.01
C GLY A 518 -9.89 8.45 9.98
N LEU A 519 -10.91 9.30 9.79
CA LEU A 519 -10.78 10.74 9.86
C LEU A 519 -10.99 11.27 11.27
N HIS A 520 -10.16 12.23 11.64
CA HIS A 520 -10.47 13.13 12.73
C HIS A 520 -11.61 14.08 12.32
N GLN A 521 -12.43 14.56 13.27
CA GLN A 521 -13.56 15.45 12.98
C GLN A 521 -13.16 16.68 12.13
N ARG A 522 -12.02 17.30 12.42
CA ARG A 522 -11.47 18.39 11.62
C ARG A 522 -11.27 18.04 10.13
N ASP A 523 -10.80 16.82 9.86
CA ASP A 523 -10.55 16.37 8.49
C ASP A 523 -11.86 15.96 7.80
N ASN A 524 -12.86 15.51 8.58
CA ASN A 524 -14.21 15.19 8.11
C ASN A 524 -14.94 16.42 7.56
N GLU A 525 -14.84 17.59 8.21
CA GLU A 525 -15.38 18.85 7.69
C GLU A 525 -14.82 19.19 6.29
N ARG A 526 -13.54 18.94 6.05
CA ARG A 526 -12.90 19.14 4.73
C ARG A 526 -13.46 18.17 3.69
N LEU A 527 -13.62 16.90 4.06
CA LEU A 527 -14.21 15.88 3.19
C LEU A 527 -15.63 16.28 2.78
N ILE A 528 -16.48 16.72 3.71
CA ILE A 528 -17.85 17.16 3.43
C ILE A 528 -17.86 18.32 2.44
N LYS A 529 -16.98 19.32 2.59
CA LYS A 529 -16.82 20.42 1.61
C LYS A 529 -16.45 19.89 0.22
N THR A 530 -15.58 18.88 0.15
CA THR A 530 -15.18 18.23 -1.10
C THR A 530 -16.35 17.51 -1.77
N LEU A 531 -17.21 16.82 -1.00
CA LEU A 531 -18.42 16.19 -1.52
C LEU A 531 -19.42 17.22 -2.07
N TYR A 532 -19.57 18.35 -1.38
CA TYR A 532 -20.38 19.48 -1.89
C TYR A 532 -19.80 20.10 -3.15
N HIS A 533 -18.48 20.16 -3.27
CA HIS A 533 -17.83 20.61 -4.51
C HIS A 533 -18.16 19.66 -5.68
N LEU A 534 -18.04 18.33 -5.48
CA LEU A 534 -18.47 17.33 -6.49
C LEU A 534 -19.91 17.52 -6.92
N LYS A 535 -20.81 17.74 -5.95
CA LYS A 535 -22.22 18.04 -6.21
C LYS A 535 -22.37 19.31 -7.04
N SER A 536 -21.66 20.39 -6.70
CA SER A 536 -21.74 21.70 -7.39
C SER A 536 -21.34 21.62 -8.86
N LEU A 537 -20.57 20.62 -9.28
CA LEU A 537 -20.23 20.33 -10.67
C LEU A 537 -21.41 19.67 -11.44
N GLY A 538 -22.58 19.51 -10.83
CA GLY A 538 -23.78 18.90 -11.45
C GLY A 538 -23.83 17.38 -11.35
N ASN A 539 -23.09 16.78 -10.42
CA ASN A 539 -23.07 15.34 -10.17
C ASN A 539 -24.07 14.94 -9.09
N THR A 540 -24.53 13.69 -9.12
CA THR A 540 -25.26 13.06 -8.03
C THR A 540 -24.26 12.34 -7.15
N VAL A 541 -24.24 12.61 -5.85
CA VAL A 541 -23.28 12.03 -4.91
C VAL A 541 -24.04 11.18 -3.90
N ILE A 542 -23.88 9.86 -3.99
CA ILE A 542 -24.48 8.88 -3.06
C ILE A 542 -23.38 8.37 -2.13
N VAL A 543 -23.59 8.51 -0.83
CA VAL A 543 -22.59 8.13 0.19
C VAL A 543 -23.24 7.14 1.17
N VAL A 544 -22.63 5.99 1.37
CA VAL A 544 -22.96 5.11 2.48
C VAL A 544 -22.20 5.62 3.70
N GLU A 545 -22.89 6.06 4.74
CA GLU A 545 -22.25 6.71 5.88
C GLU A 545 -22.92 6.43 7.22
N HIS A 546 -22.10 6.55 8.29
CA HIS A 546 -22.51 6.41 9.68
C HIS A 546 -22.13 7.62 10.53
N ASP A 547 -21.33 8.52 9.98
CA ASP A 547 -20.89 9.73 10.67
C ASP A 547 -22.04 10.71 10.84
N GLU A 548 -22.24 11.22 12.08
CA GLU A 548 -23.33 12.13 12.41
C GLU A 548 -23.29 13.42 11.59
N GLU A 549 -22.11 14.01 11.40
CA GLU A 549 -21.94 15.28 10.70
C GLU A 549 -22.26 15.11 9.21
N ALA A 550 -21.77 14.03 8.59
CA ALA A 550 -22.09 13.71 7.21
C ALA A 550 -23.60 13.49 6.98
N ILE A 551 -24.27 12.77 7.90
CA ILE A 551 -25.73 12.55 7.84
C ILE A 551 -26.47 13.88 7.98
N ARG A 552 -26.08 14.77 8.93
CA ARG A 552 -26.75 16.07 9.15
C ARG A 552 -26.56 17.04 7.99
N CYS A 553 -25.48 16.93 7.27
CA CYS A 553 -25.16 17.77 6.11
C CYS A 553 -25.78 17.27 4.79
N ALA A 554 -26.39 16.09 4.75
CA ALA A 554 -26.99 15.54 3.53
C ALA A 554 -28.22 16.33 3.07
N ASP A 555 -28.39 16.49 1.75
CA ASP A 555 -29.60 17.07 1.17
C ASP A 555 -30.77 16.08 1.24
N HIS A 556 -30.47 14.78 1.07
CA HIS A 556 -31.44 13.70 1.13
C HIS A 556 -30.85 12.49 1.86
N ILE A 557 -31.58 11.90 2.77
CA ILE A 557 -31.15 10.77 3.59
C ILE A 557 -32.07 9.58 3.32
N ILE A 558 -31.49 8.40 3.25
CA ILE A 558 -32.21 7.12 3.13
C ILE A 558 -31.72 6.23 4.27
N ASP A 559 -32.61 5.92 5.21
CA ASP A 559 -32.32 5.05 6.36
C ASP A 559 -32.89 3.65 6.11
N ILE A 560 -31.97 2.65 6.12
CA ILE A 560 -32.30 1.25 5.82
C ILE A 560 -32.25 0.43 7.11
N GLY A 561 -33.33 -0.28 7.41
CA GLY A 561 -33.48 -1.07 8.62
C GLY A 561 -34.66 -2.04 8.54
N PRO A 562 -35.39 -2.20 9.65
CA PRO A 562 -35.11 -1.71 11.01
C PRO A 562 -34.00 -2.48 11.74
N GLY A 563 -33.61 -3.66 11.24
CA GLY A 563 -32.61 -4.55 11.82
C GLY A 563 -31.48 -4.87 10.85
N ALA A 564 -30.72 -5.93 11.16
CA ALA A 564 -29.66 -6.45 10.33
C ALA A 564 -30.04 -7.79 9.66
N GLY A 565 -29.39 -8.13 8.54
CA GLY A 565 -29.63 -9.38 7.82
C GLY A 565 -31.09 -9.56 7.40
N LYS A 566 -31.71 -10.67 7.79
CA LYS A 566 -33.13 -10.95 7.47
C LYS A 566 -34.13 -9.95 8.09
N HIS A 567 -33.74 -9.25 9.15
CA HIS A 567 -34.56 -8.22 9.80
C HIS A 567 -34.33 -6.82 9.24
N GLY A 568 -33.41 -6.67 8.27
CA GLY A 568 -33.16 -5.45 7.53
C GLY A 568 -33.85 -5.44 6.17
N GLY A 569 -33.36 -4.58 5.28
CA GLY A 569 -33.74 -4.52 3.87
C GLY A 569 -35.03 -3.71 3.60
N GLU A 570 -35.51 -2.93 4.55
CA GLU A 570 -36.67 -2.05 4.40
C GLU A 570 -36.24 -0.58 4.53
N ILE A 571 -36.97 0.35 3.91
CA ILE A 571 -36.78 1.79 4.08
C ILE A 571 -37.53 2.22 5.35
N CYS A 572 -36.79 2.55 6.42
CA CYS A 572 -37.35 3.05 7.66
C CYS A 572 -37.76 4.52 7.58
N ALA A 573 -36.98 5.31 6.84
CA ALA A 573 -37.25 6.73 6.60
C ALA A 573 -36.48 7.21 5.36
N GLN A 574 -37.03 8.17 4.63
CA GLN A 574 -36.33 8.87 3.57
C GLN A 574 -36.80 10.32 3.47
N GLY A 575 -35.90 11.21 3.07
CA GLY A 575 -36.21 12.63 2.92
C GLY A 575 -35.11 13.52 3.46
N LYS A 576 -35.44 14.74 3.86
CA LYS A 576 -34.53 15.67 4.54
C LYS A 576 -34.31 15.24 5.99
N LEU A 577 -33.33 15.83 6.64
CA LEU A 577 -33.00 15.53 8.05
C LEU A 577 -34.24 15.61 8.96
N ILE A 578 -35.13 16.59 8.74
CA ILE A 578 -36.35 16.76 9.54
C ILE A 578 -37.25 15.53 9.42
N ASP A 579 -37.44 15.03 8.20
CA ASP A 579 -38.28 13.86 7.93
C ASP A 579 -37.74 12.60 8.62
N ILE A 580 -36.41 12.48 8.68
CA ILE A 580 -35.73 11.37 9.37
C ILE A 580 -35.94 11.49 10.90
N LEU A 581 -35.76 12.68 11.49
CA LEU A 581 -35.88 12.89 12.93
C LEU A 581 -37.29 12.60 13.47
N GLU A 582 -38.31 12.71 12.65
CA GLU A 582 -39.72 12.40 13.00
C GLU A 582 -40.02 10.90 12.95
N SER A 583 -39.21 10.08 12.30
CA SER A 583 -39.43 8.65 12.20
C SER A 583 -39.36 7.95 13.56
N LYS A 584 -40.33 7.09 13.82
CA LYS A 584 -40.37 6.26 15.05
C LYS A 584 -39.65 4.91 14.85
N GLU A 585 -39.48 4.47 13.61
CA GLU A 585 -38.93 3.16 13.27
C GLU A 585 -37.43 3.22 13.01
N SER A 586 -36.90 4.43 12.73
CA SER A 586 -35.51 4.67 12.46
C SER A 586 -34.68 4.67 13.74
N MET A 587 -33.74 3.73 13.83
CA MET A 587 -32.74 3.72 14.90
C MET A 587 -31.78 4.90 14.78
N THR A 588 -31.42 5.29 13.57
CA THR A 588 -30.60 6.47 13.27
C THR A 588 -31.27 7.74 13.82
N ALA A 589 -32.57 7.88 13.58
CA ALA A 589 -33.36 9.01 14.12
C ALA A 589 -33.34 9.08 15.64
N ALA A 590 -33.40 7.94 16.31
CA ALA A 590 -33.38 7.89 17.79
C ALA A 590 -32.08 8.46 18.37
N TYR A 591 -30.92 8.20 17.74
CA TYR A 591 -29.63 8.76 18.15
C TYR A 591 -29.49 10.23 17.75
N LEU A 592 -29.77 10.59 16.49
CA LEU A 592 -29.67 11.96 15.99
C LEU A 592 -30.58 12.96 16.70
N SER A 593 -31.77 12.51 17.17
CA SER A 593 -32.71 13.32 17.97
C SER A 593 -32.35 13.39 19.47
N GLY A 594 -31.33 12.62 19.91
CA GLY A 594 -30.96 12.54 21.32
C GLY A 594 -31.91 11.76 22.20
N LYS A 595 -32.94 11.09 21.65
CA LYS A 595 -33.84 10.17 22.39
C LYS A 595 -33.07 8.96 22.93
N ARG A 596 -32.03 8.55 22.24
CA ARG A 596 -31.06 7.54 22.66
C ARG A 596 -29.67 8.14 22.63
N LYS A 597 -28.91 7.93 23.69
CA LYS A 597 -27.54 8.47 23.83
C LYS A 597 -26.62 7.38 24.37
N ILE A 598 -25.36 7.42 23.94
CA ILE A 598 -24.32 6.56 24.52
C ILE A 598 -23.86 7.20 25.82
N ASP A 599 -24.11 6.50 26.94
CA ASP A 599 -23.73 6.94 28.27
C ASP A 599 -22.20 6.83 28.47
N PHE A 600 -21.63 7.83 29.12
CA PHE A 600 -20.22 7.86 29.51
C PHE A 600 -20.05 7.84 31.03
N PRO A 601 -18.94 7.30 31.56
CA PRO A 601 -18.73 7.19 32.99
C PRO A 601 -18.61 8.57 33.63
N LYS A 602 -19.33 8.80 34.72
CA LYS A 602 -19.32 10.07 35.49
C LYS A 602 -18.01 10.28 36.25
N SER A 603 -17.23 9.22 36.50
CA SER A 603 -15.91 9.25 37.13
C SER A 603 -14.96 8.30 36.44
N ALA A 604 -13.80 8.82 36.01
CA ALA A 604 -12.72 7.99 35.46
C ALA A 604 -12.05 7.18 36.59
N LYS A 605 -11.65 5.94 36.27
CA LYS A 605 -10.83 5.13 37.19
C LYS A 605 -9.47 5.82 37.39
N LYS A 606 -8.98 5.85 38.65
CA LYS A 606 -7.64 6.37 38.95
C LYS A 606 -6.61 5.26 38.75
N PRO A 607 -5.66 5.43 37.82
CA PRO A 607 -4.64 4.41 37.57
C PRO A 607 -3.54 4.50 38.64
N ASP A 608 -3.11 3.32 39.14
CA ASP A 608 -1.96 3.20 40.07
C ASP A 608 -0.68 2.76 39.39
N GLN A 609 -0.78 2.10 38.22
CA GLN A 609 0.33 1.53 37.46
C GLN A 609 0.31 2.00 36.01
N PHE A 610 1.50 2.13 35.39
CA PHE A 610 1.65 2.63 34.04
C PHE A 610 2.63 1.79 33.22
N ILE A 611 2.34 1.63 31.94
CA ILE A 611 3.34 1.25 30.92
C ILE A 611 3.96 2.56 30.47
N GLU A 612 5.27 2.68 30.55
CA GLU A 612 6.02 3.87 30.12
C GLU A 612 6.83 3.54 28.87
N ILE A 613 6.53 4.19 27.75
CA ILE A 613 7.32 4.16 26.53
C ILE A 613 8.25 5.36 26.58
N VAL A 614 9.58 5.13 26.58
CA VAL A 614 10.57 6.20 26.77
C VAL A 614 11.23 6.50 25.42
N GLU A 615 11.21 7.78 25.04
CA GLU A 615 11.88 8.31 23.84
C GLU A 615 11.57 7.50 22.58
N ALA A 616 10.29 7.34 22.21
CA ALA A 616 9.90 6.71 20.95
C ALA A 616 10.14 7.67 19.76
N TYR A 617 10.83 7.17 18.71
CA TYR A 617 11.16 7.94 17.50
C TYR A 617 10.92 7.13 16.21
N GLU A 618 9.90 6.28 16.21
CA GLU A 618 9.49 5.53 15.01
C GLU A 618 8.74 6.46 14.05
N ASN A 619 9.11 6.46 12.77
CA ASN A 619 8.57 7.30 11.71
C ASN A 619 8.61 8.80 12.09
N ASN A 620 7.43 9.41 12.28
CA ASN A 620 7.30 10.84 12.60
C ASN A 620 7.31 11.16 14.11
N LEU A 621 7.47 10.18 14.99
CA LEU A 621 7.53 10.44 16.43
C LEU A 621 8.79 11.22 16.82
N GLN A 622 8.63 12.26 17.62
CA GLN A 622 9.69 13.19 18.00
C GLN A 622 10.22 12.88 19.41
N HIS A 623 10.86 11.72 19.61
CA HIS A 623 11.42 11.25 20.90
C HIS A 623 10.42 11.34 22.06
N VAL A 624 9.19 10.94 21.82
CA VAL A 624 8.11 11.10 22.79
C VAL A 624 8.20 10.08 23.93
N THR A 625 7.97 10.54 25.14
CA THR A 625 7.76 9.71 26.32
C THR A 625 6.29 9.76 26.71
N VAL A 626 5.65 8.57 26.83
CA VAL A 626 4.23 8.47 27.10
C VAL A 626 3.94 7.44 28.19
N LYS A 627 2.95 7.72 29.03
CA LYS A 627 2.49 6.84 30.11
C LYS A 627 1.07 6.33 29.84
N ILE A 628 0.95 5.02 29.61
CA ILE A 628 -0.32 4.34 29.39
C ILE A 628 -0.74 3.66 30.69
N PRO A 629 -1.88 4.03 31.29
CA PRO A 629 -2.31 3.43 32.53
C PRO A 629 -2.75 1.96 32.37
N VAL A 630 -2.43 1.13 33.37
CA VAL A 630 -2.76 -0.29 33.40
C VAL A 630 -4.16 -0.49 34.00
N GLY A 631 -4.91 -1.48 33.51
CA GLY A 631 -6.22 -1.88 34.03
C GLY A 631 -7.37 -0.93 33.73
N VAL A 632 -7.18 0.01 32.80
CA VAL A 632 -8.22 0.97 32.39
C VAL A 632 -8.41 0.98 30.89
N PHE A 633 -9.48 1.64 30.44
CA PHE A 633 -9.76 1.88 29.03
C PHE A 633 -9.10 3.20 28.57
N THR A 634 -8.03 3.09 27.78
CA THR A 634 -7.28 4.22 27.25
C THR A 634 -7.57 4.41 25.75
N CYS A 635 -7.87 5.64 25.36
CA CYS A 635 -8.06 6.03 23.98
C CYS A 635 -6.85 6.84 23.47
N ILE A 636 -6.30 6.45 22.32
CA ILE A 636 -5.21 7.14 21.61
C ILE A 636 -5.85 7.94 20.49
N THR A 637 -5.75 9.26 20.55
CA THR A 637 -6.44 10.19 19.65
C THR A 637 -5.48 11.10 18.91
N GLY A 638 -5.99 11.92 18.02
CA GLY A 638 -5.23 12.91 17.26
C GLY A 638 -5.57 12.92 15.76
N VAL A 639 -5.15 13.96 15.07
CA VAL A 639 -5.40 14.11 13.63
C VAL A 639 -4.82 12.97 12.79
N SER A 640 -5.29 12.84 11.55
CA SER A 640 -4.75 11.83 10.62
C SER A 640 -3.26 12.07 10.40
N GLY A 641 -2.45 10.98 10.41
CA GLY A 641 -0.98 11.08 10.26
C GLY A 641 -0.22 11.60 11.48
N SER A 642 -0.86 11.85 12.65
CA SER A 642 -0.18 12.39 13.86
C SER A 642 0.79 11.42 14.56
N GLY A 643 0.86 10.15 14.14
CA GLY A 643 1.80 9.16 14.70
C GLY A 643 1.16 8.12 15.64
N LYS A 644 -0.17 8.06 15.74
CA LYS A 644 -0.89 7.07 16.59
C LYS A 644 -0.46 5.63 16.33
N SER A 645 -0.53 5.19 15.08
CA SER A 645 -0.14 3.83 14.67
C SER A 645 1.36 3.59 14.81
N SER A 646 2.20 4.60 14.66
CA SER A 646 3.65 4.52 14.92
C SER A 646 3.92 4.24 16.41
N LEU A 647 3.22 4.93 17.31
CA LEU A 647 3.38 4.76 18.75
C LEU A 647 2.84 3.39 19.22
N ILE A 648 1.66 3.00 18.78
CA ILE A 648 0.98 1.81 19.30
C ILE A 648 1.31 0.56 18.48
N ASN A 649 1.05 0.58 17.17
CA ASN A 649 1.17 -0.64 16.33
C ASN A 649 2.62 -0.95 15.96
N GLN A 650 3.48 0.07 15.86
CA GLN A 650 4.87 -0.14 15.44
C GLN A 650 5.89 -0.07 16.58
N THR A 651 5.53 0.49 17.74
CA THR A 651 6.41 0.57 18.92
C THR A 651 5.90 -0.32 20.06
N LEU A 652 4.71 -0.04 20.63
CA LEU A 652 4.19 -0.76 21.80
C LEU A 652 3.88 -2.23 21.50
N MET A 653 3.12 -2.49 20.45
CA MET A 653 2.61 -3.83 20.11
C MET A 653 3.74 -4.85 19.82
N PRO A 654 4.75 -4.56 18.98
CA PRO A 654 5.82 -5.51 18.70
C PRO A 654 6.68 -5.79 19.95
N MET A 655 7.04 -4.76 20.72
CA MET A 655 7.86 -4.91 21.92
C MET A 655 7.09 -5.69 23.02
N SER A 656 5.81 -5.38 23.21
CA SER A 656 4.96 -6.14 24.14
C SER A 656 4.80 -7.60 23.70
N SER A 657 4.66 -7.84 22.39
CA SER A 657 4.59 -9.22 21.85
C SER A 657 5.90 -9.98 22.05
N PHE A 658 7.04 -9.32 21.90
CA PHE A 658 8.34 -9.90 22.15
C PHE A 658 8.51 -10.27 23.64
N LEU A 659 8.26 -9.34 24.55
CA LEU A 659 8.49 -9.53 25.98
C LEU A 659 7.45 -10.44 26.65
N LEU A 660 6.17 -10.30 26.32
CA LEU A 660 5.08 -11.03 26.98
C LEU A 660 4.72 -12.33 26.27
N ASN A 661 4.63 -12.31 24.94
CA ASN A 661 4.20 -13.48 24.16
C ASN A 661 5.38 -14.31 23.63
N LYS A 662 6.62 -13.91 23.91
CA LYS A 662 7.86 -14.53 23.38
C LYS A 662 7.85 -14.61 21.84
N ALA A 663 7.25 -13.62 21.18
CA ALA A 663 7.26 -13.53 19.74
C ALA A 663 8.61 -13.02 19.24
N ASN A 664 9.02 -13.41 18.04
CA ASN A 664 10.26 -12.91 17.46
C ASN A 664 10.16 -11.43 17.10
N LEU A 665 11.15 -10.65 17.47
CA LEU A 665 11.27 -9.26 17.07
C LEU A 665 11.89 -9.21 15.66
N ASN A 666 11.07 -8.99 14.65
CA ASN A 666 11.51 -8.98 13.24
C ASN A 666 12.09 -7.63 12.77
N LYS A 667 12.07 -6.62 13.62
CA LYS A 667 12.51 -5.24 13.30
C LYS A 667 13.07 -4.60 14.56
N GLU A 668 14.11 -3.81 14.41
CA GLU A 668 14.57 -2.92 15.47
C GLU A 668 13.50 -1.89 15.80
N ILE A 669 13.15 -1.77 17.08
CA ILE A 669 12.14 -0.82 17.54
C ILE A 669 12.84 0.45 17.99
N LYS A 670 12.43 1.55 17.37
CA LYS A 670 13.02 2.87 17.61
C LYS A 670 12.43 3.51 18.86
N CYS A 671 12.78 2.97 20.02
CA CYS A 671 12.55 3.58 21.33
C CYS A 671 13.68 3.21 22.28
N LYS A 672 13.91 4.02 23.30
CA LYS A 672 14.97 3.77 24.27
C LYS A 672 14.64 2.59 25.18
N GLN A 673 13.43 2.53 25.73
CA GLN A 673 12.97 1.50 26.65
C GLN A 673 11.45 1.51 26.78
N ILE A 674 10.85 0.33 27.10
CA ILE A 674 9.47 0.21 27.57
C ILE A 674 9.52 -0.41 28.97
N LYS A 675 8.86 0.27 29.96
CA LYS A 675 8.77 -0.17 31.35
C LYS A 675 7.33 -0.50 31.70
N GLY A 676 7.09 -1.24 32.80
CA GLY A 676 5.74 -1.52 33.32
C GLY A 676 5.03 -2.69 32.63
N LEU A 677 5.65 -3.39 31.69
CA LEU A 677 5.09 -4.59 31.06
C LEU A 677 5.02 -5.80 32.00
N GLU A 678 5.80 -5.80 33.07
CA GLU A 678 5.79 -6.82 34.13
C GLU A 678 4.44 -6.95 34.88
N HIS A 679 3.57 -5.95 34.77
CA HIS A 679 2.22 -5.99 35.31
C HIS A 679 1.23 -6.81 34.47
N LEU A 680 1.64 -7.24 33.28
CA LEU A 680 0.82 -7.88 32.28
C LEU A 680 1.30 -9.30 31.94
N ASP A 681 0.39 -10.18 31.55
CA ASP A 681 0.68 -11.58 31.20
C ASP A 681 0.89 -11.77 29.69
N LYS A 682 0.12 -11.04 28.88
CA LYS A 682 0.13 -11.18 27.42
C LYS A 682 -0.41 -9.93 26.73
N VAL A 683 -0.11 -9.80 25.45
CA VAL A 683 -0.69 -8.78 24.58
C VAL A 683 -1.48 -9.42 23.45
N ILE A 684 -2.61 -8.80 23.08
CA ILE A 684 -3.49 -9.21 21.98
C ILE A 684 -3.76 -7.98 21.13
N GLY A 685 -3.30 -8.02 19.89
CA GLY A 685 -3.65 -7.03 18.88
C GLY A 685 -4.86 -7.45 18.06
N ILE A 686 -5.79 -6.53 17.87
CA ILE A 686 -7.02 -6.71 17.11
C ILE A 686 -7.07 -5.61 16.04
N ASP A 687 -6.70 -5.97 14.84
CA ASP A 687 -6.66 -5.12 13.65
C ASP A 687 -7.75 -5.49 12.64
N GLN A 688 -7.91 -4.69 11.61
CA GLN A 688 -8.90 -4.88 10.54
C GLN A 688 -8.48 -5.93 9.49
N SER A 689 -7.32 -6.59 9.64
CA SER A 689 -6.88 -7.60 8.70
C SER A 689 -7.87 -8.79 8.63
N PRO A 690 -8.03 -9.41 7.44
CA PRO A 690 -8.95 -10.53 7.29
C PRO A 690 -8.63 -11.70 8.24
N ILE A 691 -9.66 -12.42 8.70
CA ILE A 691 -9.51 -13.61 9.54
C ILE A 691 -8.94 -14.84 8.80
N GLY A 692 -8.72 -14.70 7.51
CA GLY A 692 -8.08 -15.67 6.62
C GLY A 692 -8.09 -15.19 5.17
N ARG A 693 -7.20 -15.75 4.36
CA ARG A 693 -6.99 -15.35 2.95
C ARG A 693 -7.68 -16.27 1.94
N THR A 694 -8.35 -17.33 2.40
CA THR A 694 -8.98 -18.31 1.53
C THR A 694 -10.47 -18.45 1.83
N PRO A 695 -11.30 -18.88 0.87
CA PRO A 695 -12.73 -19.14 1.09
C PRO A 695 -13.03 -20.17 2.18
N ARG A 696 -12.03 -20.99 2.58
CA ARG A 696 -12.14 -21.96 3.67
C ARG A 696 -12.17 -21.35 5.05
N SER A 697 -11.59 -20.16 5.22
CA SER A 697 -11.66 -19.46 6.49
C SER A 697 -13.04 -18.83 6.66
N ASN A 698 -13.66 -19.04 7.82
CA ASN A 698 -14.98 -18.51 8.14
C ASN A 698 -15.10 -18.25 9.66
N PRO A 699 -16.15 -17.55 10.13
CA PRO A 699 -16.36 -17.24 11.54
C PRO A 699 -16.33 -18.49 12.45
N ALA A 700 -16.97 -19.59 12.02
CA ALA A 700 -17.02 -20.82 12.82
C ALA A 700 -15.65 -21.48 12.99
N THR A 701 -14.81 -21.51 11.93
CA THR A 701 -13.46 -22.08 12.01
C THR A 701 -12.52 -21.18 12.82
N TYR A 702 -12.60 -19.87 12.63
CA TYR A 702 -11.70 -18.92 13.29
C TYR A 702 -11.91 -18.85 14.80
N THR A 703 -13.15 -18.86 15.26
CA THR A 703 -13.50 -18.87 16.71
C THR A 703 -13.31 -20.22 17.37
N GLY A 704 -13.04 -21.29 16.58
CA GLY A 704 -12.96 -22.65 17.07
C GLY A 704 -14.33 -23.28 17.38
N LEU A 705 -15.42 -22.64 17.01
CA LEU A 705 -16.80 -23.12 17.13
C LEU A 705 -17.01 -24.40 16.31
N PHE A 706 -16.43 -24.41 15.11
CA PHE A 706 -16.60 -25.51 14.16
C PHE A 706 -16.10 -26.87 14.67
N SER A 707 -15.08 -26.89 15.54
CA SER A 707 -14.60 -28.13 16.16
C SER A 707 -15.70 -28.79 17.01
N HIS A 708 -16.39 -28.00 17.84
CA HIS A 708 -17.51 -28.53 18.68
C HIS A 708 -18.70 -28.99 17.83
N ILE A 709 -18.99 -28.29 16.70
CA ILE A 709 -20.05 -28.71 15.78
C ILE A 709 -19.67 -30.05 15.11
N ARG A 710 -18.44 -30.23 14.65
CA ARG A 710 -17.99 -31.49 14.06
C ARG A 710 -18.03 -32.67 15.06
N ASP A 711 -17.63 -32.41 16.31
CA ASP A 711 -17.70 -33.41 17.39
C ASP A 711 -19.15 -33.84 17.64
N LEU A 712 -20.07 -32.86 17.66
CA LEU A 712 -21.49 -33.14 17.83
C LEU A 712 -22.07 -33.98 16.68
N PHE A 713 -21.76 -33.66 15.42
CA PHE A 713 -22.21 -34.44 14.27
C PHE A 713 -21.64 -35.87 14.28
N SER A 714 -20.38 -36.03 14.67
CA SER A 714 -19.76 -37.37 14.78
C SER A 714 -20.38 -38.25 15.85
N GLN A 715 -21.07 -37.67 16.83
CA GLN A 715 -21.76 -38.34 17.91
C GLN A 715 -23.21 -38.71 17.55
N SER A 716 -23.74 -38.26 16.43
CA SER A 716 -25.08 -38.65 15.96
C SER A 716 -25.17 -40.15 15.72
N GLU A 717 -26.34 -40.74 15.86
CA GLU A 717 -26.58 -42.20 15.68
C GLU A 717 -26.14 -42.64 14.27
N GLU A 718 -26.53 -41.89 13.26
CA GLU A 718 -26.19 -42.19 11.85
C GLU A 718 -24.69 -42.13 11.58
N ALA A 719 -23.98 -41.11 12.14
CA ALA A 719 -22.51 -41.00 11.99
C ALA A 719 -21.81 -42.18 12.68
N ARG A 720 -22.26 -42.60 13.87
CA ARG A 720 -21.70 -43.75 14.60
C ARG A 720 -21.89 -45.03 13.81
N THR A 721 -23.10 -45.28 13.28
CA THR A 721 -23.42 -46.45 12.47
C THR A 721 -22.52 -46.57 11.25
N ARG A 722 -22.19 -45.42 10.62
CA ARG A 722 -21.32 -45.38 9.44
C ARG A 722 -19.82 -45.27 9.79
N GLY A 723 -19.46 -45.27 11.09
CA GLY A 723 -18.08 -45.11 11.56
C GLY A 723 -17.45 -43.75 11.25
N TYR A 724 -18.24 -42.68 11.11
CA TYR A 724 -17.78 -41.33 10.77
C TYR A 724 -17.18 -40.64 11.99
N LYS A 725 -15.90 -40.28 11.87
CA LYS A 725 -15.15 -39.50 12.88
C LYS A 725 -15.30 -37.99 12.62
N PRO A 726 -14.95 -37.10 13.59
CA PRO A 726 -15.02 -35.64 13.39
C PRO A 726 -14.32 -35.12 12.14
N GLY A 727 -13.26 -35.80 11.65
CA GLY A 727 -12.57 -35.47 10.41
C GLY A 727 -13.45 -35.56 9.15
N ARG A 728 -14.48 -36.45 9.15
CA ARG A 728 -15.43 -36.58 8.04
C ARG A 728 -16.23 -35.31 7.80
N PHE A 729 -16.53 -34.60 8.87
CA PHE A 729 -17.27 -33.32 8.87
C PHE A 729 -16.39 -32.09 8.68
N SER A 730 -15.11 -32.29 8.29
CA SER A 730 -14.20 -31.18 7.95
C SER A 730 -14.12 -31.02 6.44
N PHE A 731 -14.39 -29.82 5.94
CA PHE A 731 -14.19 -29.48 4.53
C PHE A 731 -12.71 -29.28 4.15
N ASN A 732 -11.80 -29.27 5.14
CA ASN A 732 -10.35 -29.17 4.91
C ASN A 732 -9.66 -30.55 4.74
N VAL A 733 -10.34 -31.65 5.06
CA VAL A 733 -9.78 -33.00 5.08
C VAL A 733 -10.45 -33.87 4.02
N LYS A 734 -9.67 -34.70 3.31
CA LYS A 734 -10.21 -35.70 2.38
C LYS A 734 -11.16 -36.69 3.07
N GLY A 735 -12.16 -37.16 2.32
CA GLY A 735 -13.13 -38.17 2.75
C GLY A 735 -14.54 -37.64 2.90
N GLY A 736 -14.78 -36.43 3.48
CA GLY A 736 -16.11 -35.86 3.63
C GLY A 736 -16.38 -34.63 2.78
N ARG A 737 -15.33 -33.99 2.30
CA ARG A 737 -15.44 -32.77 1.45
C ARG A 737 -15.79 -33.12 0.00
N CYS A 738 -16.31 -32.16 -0.71
CA CYS A 738 -16.41 -32.21 -2.18
C CYS A 738 -15.00 -32.17 -2.78
N GLU A 739 -14.64 -33.21 -3.54
CA GLU A 739 -13.29 -33.27 -4.12
C GLU A 739 -13.13 -32.38 -5.36
N ALA A 740 -14.22 -32.00 -6.07
CA ALA A 740 -14.17 -31.08 -7.21
C ALA A 740 -13.68 -29.68 -6.81
N CYS A 741 -14.26 -29.11 -5.74
CA CYS A 741 -13.82 -27.81 -5.20
C CYS A 741 -12.89 -27.97 -4.00
N GLN A 742 -12.50 -29.18 -3.63
CA GLN A 742 -11.65 -29.49 -2.48
C GLN A 742 -12.13 -28.89 -1.14
N GLY A 743 -13.44 -28.64 -1.01
CA GLY A 743 -14.08 -28.07 0.17
C GLY A 743 -14.20 -26.54 0.17
N ASP A 744 -13.79 -25.86 -0.89
CA ASP A 744 -13.95 -24.39 -0.99
C ASP A 744 -15.41 -23.98 -1.23
N GLY A 745 -16.22 -24.85 -1.84
CA GLY A 745 -17.59 -24.54 -2.28
C GLY A 745 -17.64 -23.74 -3.57
N MET A 746 -16.53 -23.16 -3.96
CA MET A 746 -16.34 -22.35 -5.17
C MET A 746 -15.13 -22.85 -5.96
N ILE A 747 -15.09 -22.60 -7.25
CA ILE A 747 -13.96 -22.85 -8.14
C ILE A 747 -13.38 -21.50 -8.52
N LYS A 748 -12.09 -21.32 -8.27
CA LYS A 748 -11.36 -20.13 -8.71
C LYS A 748 -11.05 -20.27 -10.18
N VAL A 749 -11.48 -19.31 -10.98
CA VAL A 749 -11.11 -19.16 -12.38
C VAL A 749 -10.09 -18.03 -12.48
N GLU A 750 -8.85 -18.38 -12.80
CA GLU A 750 -7.76 -17.40 -12.94
C GLU A 750 -7.89 -16.66 -14.27
N MET A 751 -8.04 -15.36 -14.18
CA MET A 751 -8.19 -14.45 -15.31
C MET A 751 -6.90 -13.64 -15.44
N HIS A 752 -5.90 -14.13 -16.16
CA HIS A 752 -4.52 -13.62 -16.23
C HIS A 752 -4.36 -12.08 -16.29
N PHE A 753 -5.32 -11.36 -16.87
CA PHE A 753 -5.30 -9.89 -16.99
C PHE A 753 -6.41 -9.18 -16.20
N LEU A 754 -7.33 -9.95 -15.58
CA LEU A 754 -8.47 -9.46 -14.82
C LEU A 754 -8.44 -10.05 -13.41
N ALA A 755 -9.24 -9.51 -12.50
CA ALA A 755 -9.41 -10.10 -11.18
C ALA A 755 -9.98 -11.52 -11.28
N ASP A 756 -9.46 -12.44 -10.46
CA ASP A 756 -9.92 -13.81 -10.40
C ASP A 756 -11.42 -13.90 -10.07
N ILE A 757 -12.14 -14.75 -10.76
CA ILE A 757 -13.57 -14.98 -10.56
C ILE A 757 -13.77 -16.26 -9.75
N TYR A 758 -14.68 -16.20 -8.78
CA TYR A 758 -15.09 -17.35 -7.98
C TYR A 758 -16.49 -17.79 -8.36
N VAL A 759 -16.61 -18.98 -8.97
CA VAL A 759 -17.90 -19.57 -9.41
C VAL A 759 -18.31 -20.66 -8.44
N LYS A 760 -19.61 -20.78 -8.15
CA LYS A 760 -20.13 -21.88 -7.32
C LYS A 760 -19.77 -23.23 -7.96
N CYS A 761 -19.30 -24.17 -7.15
CA CYS A 761 -18.98 -25.50 -7.61
C CYS A 761 -20.22 -26.25 -8.05
N ASP A 762 -20.27 -26.73 -9.29
CA ASP A 762 -21.43 -27.43 -9.87
C ASP A 762 -21.75 -28.74 -9.13
N ASN A 763 -20.73 -29.46 -8.63
CA ASN A 763 -20.92 -30.75 -7.96
C ASN A 763 -21.57 -30.62 -6.58
N CYS A 764 -21.17 -29.62 -5.77
CA CYS A 764 -21.70 -29.47 -4.42
C CYS A 764 -22.62 -28.25 -4.26
N GLN A 765 -22.84 -27.46 -5.30
CA GLN A 765 -23.69 -26.27 -5.28
C GLN A 765 -23.40 -25.33 -4.10
N GLY A 766 -22.10 -25.15 -3.80
CA GLY A 766 -21.62 -24.32 -2.67
C GLY A 766 -21.64 -25.00 -1.31
N LYS A 767 -22.15 -26.21 -1.16
CA LYS A 767 -22.32 -26.92 0.11
C LYS A 767 -21.01 -27.45 0.72
N ARG A 768 -19.90 -27.49 -0.03
CA ARG A 768 -18.54 -27.87 0.41
C ARG A 768 -18.31 -29.37 0.68
N TYR A 769 -19.34 -30.18 0.84
CA TYR A 769 -19.31 -31.59 1.22
C TYR A 769 -19.82 -32.50 0.12
N ASN A 770 -19.47 -33.78 0.21
CA ASN A 770 -20.07 -34.84 -0.61
C ASN A 770 -21.45 -35.24 -0.07
N GLU A 771 -22.28 -35.89 -0.90
CA GLU A 771 -23.65 -36.27 -0.58
C GLU A 771 -23.72 -37.14 0.67
N GLN A 772 -22.86 -38.16 0.79
CA GLN A 772 -22.82 -39.06 1.94
C GLN A 772 -22.62 -38.37 3.28
N THR A 773 -21.84 -37.25 3.31
CA THR A 773 -21.66 -36.46 4.53
C THR A 773 -22.88 -35.61 4.83
N LEU A 774 -23.56 -35.12 3.77
CA LEU A 774 -24.77 -34.30 3.88
C LEU A 774 -26.02 -35.09 4.31
N GLU A 775 -26.02 -36.42 4.16
CA GLU A 775 -27.10 -37.27 4.67
C GLU A 775 -27.18 -37.23 6.20
N VAL A 776 -26.04 -37.13 6.90
CA VAL A 776 -26.00 -37.06 8.36
C VAL A 776 -26.61 -35.76 8.86
N LYS A 777 -27.63 -35.87 9.70
CA LYS A 777 -28.40 -34.76 10.26
C LYS A 777 -28.34 -34.69 11.77
N TYR A 778 -28.36 -33.48 12.31
CA TYR A 778 -28.59 -33.19 13.70
C TYR A 778 -29.82 -32.27 13.81
N LYS A 779 -30.85 -32.67 14.57
CA LYS A 779 -32.15 -31.99 14.64
C LYS A 779 -32.72 -31.62 13.25
N GLY A 780 -32.59 -32.54 12.28
CA GLY A 780 -33.13 -32.37 10.92
C GLY A 780 -32.25 -31.52 9.98
N LYS A 781 -31.13 -30.94 10.40
CA LYS A 781 -30.21 -30.15 9.62
C LYS A 781 -28.89 -30.86 9.38
N ASN A 782 -28.37 -30.78 8.14
CA ASN A 782 -27.03 -31.29 7.82
C ASN A 782 -25.97 -30.21 8.11
N ILE A 783 -24.70 -30.59 8.04
CA ILE A 783 -23.58 -29.70 8.41
C ILE A 783 -23.45 -28.46 7.50
N ALA A 784 -23.83 -28.55 6.20
CA ALA A 784 -23.81 -27.41 5.31
C ALA A 784 -24.96 -26.42 5.63
N GLU A 785 -26.13 -26.93 5.96
CA GLU A 785 -27.27 -26.12 6.44
C GLU A 785 -26.94 -25.41 7.76
N VAL A 786 -26.20 -26.07 8.66
CA VAL A 786 -25.72 -25.42 9.90
C VAL A 786 -24.70 -24.31 9.60
N LEU A 787 -23.81 -24.49 8.65
CA LEU A 787 -22.87 -23.43 8.24
C LEU A 787 -23.58 -22.24 7.56
N SER A 788 -24.75 -22.49 6.97
CA SER A 788 -25.56 -21.43 6.35
C SER A 788 -26.44 -20.68 7.34
N MET A 789 -26.56 -21.14 8.57
CA MET A 789 -27.28 -20.41 9.63
C MET A 789 -26.58 -19.13 10.00
N THR A 790 -27.36 -18.09 10.30
CA THR A 790 -26.87 -16.90 10.97
C THR A 790 -26.47 -17.22 12.42
N VAL A 791 -25.67 -16.35 13.05
CA VAL A 791 -25.32 -16.51 14.48
C VAL A 791 -26.56 -16.54 15.36
N GLU A 792 -27.58 -15.72 15.05
CA GLU A 792 -28.86 -15.68 15.75
C GLU A 792 -29.59 -17.03 15.66
N GLU A 793 -29.77 -17.57 14.46
CA GLU A 793 -30.41 -18.87 14.23
C GLU A 793 -29.64 -20.02 14.90
N ALA A 794 -28.32 -19.96 14.85
CA ALA A 794 -27.47 -20.97 15.47
C ALA A 794 -27.53 -20.90 16.99
N LEU A 795 -27.67 -19.71 17.61
CA LEU A 795 -27.87 -19.56 19.06
C LEU A 795 -29.14 -20.28 19.51
N GLU A 796 -30.24 -20.12 18.81
CA GLU A 796 -31.50 -20.80 19.10
C GLU A 796 -31.35 -22.32 18.88
N PHE A 797 -30.79 -22.74 17.74
CA PHE A 797 -30.65 -24.16 17.39
C PHE A 797 -29.77 -24.95 18.37
N PHE A 798 -28.68 -24.34 18.86
CA PHE A 798 -27.72 -24.96 19.77
C PHE A 798 -27.92 -24.55 21.24
N GLN A 799 -29.07 -24.01 21.62
CA GLN A 799 -29.34 -23.51 22.95
C GLN A 799 -29.01 -24.53 24.08
N ALA A 800 -29.21 -25.82 23.82
CA ALA A 800 -28.97 -26.91 24.77
C ALA A 800 -27.49 -27.34 24.89
N ILE A 801 -26.55 -26.75 24.10
CA ILE A 801 -25.16 -27.17 24.05
C ILE A 801 -24.24 -26.02 24.52
N PRO A 802 -23.84 -26.02 25.81
CA PRO A 802 -23.15 -24.88 26.41
C PRO A 802 -21.84 -24.50 25.69
N ALA A 803 -21.04 -25.49 25.24
CA ALA A 803 -19.78 -25.25 24.56
C ALA A 803 -19.93 -24.51 23.21
N ILE A 804 -21.04 -24.75 22.51
CA ILE A 804 -21.38 -24.07 21.24
C ILE A 804 -22.05 -22.72 21.57
N LYS A 805 -23.05 -22.73 22.46
CA LYS A 805 -23.81 -21.54 22.87
C LYS A 805 -22.92 -20.42 23.36
N ASN A 806 -21.96 -20.69 24.24
CA ASN A 806 -21.06 -19.67 24.78
C ASN A 806 -20.24 -18.95 23.70
N LYS A 807 -19.75 -19.68 22.69
CA LYS A 807 -19.02 -19.08 21.57
C LYS A 807 -19.92 -18.27 20.64
N LEU A 808 -21.14 -18.73 20.40
CA LEU A 808 -22.14 -17.99 19.63
C LEU A 808 -22.56 -16.72 20.36
N GLN A 809 -22.71 -16.80 21.69
CA GLN A 809 -23.06 -15.64 22.51
C GLN A 809 -22.00 -14.54 22.42
N THR A 810 -20.70 -14.88 22.41
CA THR A 810 -19.65 -13.87 22.25
C THR A 810 -19.67 -13.19 20.86
N LEU A 811 -20.13 -13.89 19.80
CA LEU A 811 -20.34 -13.29 18.48
C LEU A 811 -21.56 -12.36 18.48
N ALA A 812 -22.62 -12.74 19.18
CA ALA A 812 -23.82 -11.89 19.35
C ALA A 812 -23.51 -10.65 20.19
N ASP A 813 -22.76 -10.78 21.29
CA ASP A 813 -22.36 -9.67 22.17
C ASP A 813 -21.59 -8.57 21.44
N VAL A 814 -20.84 -8.91 20.38
CA VAL A 814 -20.15 -7.92 19.52
C VAL A 814 -20.99 -7.42 18.34
N GLY A 815 -22.30 -7.71 18.33
CA GLY A 815 -23.23 -7.22 17.29
C GLY A 815 -23.20 -8.00 15.97
N LEU A 816 -22.67 -9.24 15.93
CA LEU A 816 -22.56 -10.05 14.71
C LEU A 816 -23.65 -11.14 14.61
N THR A 817 -24.90 -10.81 14.96
CA THR A 817 -26.03 -11.76 14.94
C THR A 817 -26.42 -12.16 13.50
N TYR A 818 -26.21 -11.28 12.53
CA TYR A 818 -26.65 -11.41 11.14
C TYR A 818 -25.70 -12.19 10.23
N ILE A 819 -24.40 -12.35 10.58
CA ILE A 819 -23.43 -13.08 9.75
C ILE A 819 -23.72 -14.58 9.78
N THR A 820 -23.45 -15.29 8.67
CA THR A 820 -23.57 -16.75 8.65
C THR A 820 -22.30 -17.42 9.17
N LEU A 821 -22.46 -18.58 9.84
CA LEU A 821 -21.33 -19.32 10.43
C LEU A 821 -20.27 -19.72 9.40
N GLY A 822 -20.69 -20.04 8.19
CA GLY A 822 -19.84 -20.47 7.07
C GLY A 822 -19.44 -19.34 6.11
N GLN A 823 -19.76 -18.07 6.40
CA GLN A 823 -19.43 -16.94 5.55
C GLN A 823 -17.93 -16.88 5.28
N SER A 824 -17.55 -16.74 4.00
CA SER A 824 -16.12 -16.69 3.64
C SER A 824 -15.43 -15.47 4.25
N ALA A 825 -14.22 -15.65 4.75
CA ALA A 825 -13.39 -14.56 5.26
C ALA A 825 -13.16 -13.44 4.23
N THR A 826 -13.20 -13.77 2.95
CA THR A 826 -12.98 -12.83 1.85
C THR A 826 -14.18 -11.91 1.58
N THR A 827 -15.37 -12.25 2.10
CA THR A 827 -16.60 -11.45 1.94
C THR A 827 -16.92 -10.62 3.19
N LEU A 828 -16.13 -10.75 4.26
CA LEU A 828 -16.30 -9.97 5.48
C LEU A 828 -15.70 -8.57 5.32
N SER A 829 -16.37 -7.57 5.87
CA SER A 829 -15.79 -6.23 6.03
C SER A 829 -14.65 -6.24 7.06
N GLY A 830 -13.79 -5.20 7.03
CA GLY A 830 -12.71 -5.05 8.01
C GLY A 830 -13.22 -5.01 9.45
N GLY A 831 -14.30 -4.28 9.70
CA GLY A 831 -14.95 -4.19 11.02
C GLY A 831 -15.57 -5.52 11.48
N GLU A 832 -16.21 -6.29 10.59
CA GLU A 832 -16.71 -7.62 10.91
C GLU A 832 -15.57 -8.59 11.26
N ALA A 833 -14.48 -8.58 10.48
CA ALA A 833 -13.29 -9.40 10.77
C ALA A 833 -12.69 -9.07 12.15
N GLN A 834 -12.61 -7.78 12.49
CA GLN A 834 -12.10 -7.30 13.77
C GLN A 834 -13.01 -7.74 14.93
N ARG A 835 -14.32 -7.60 14.80
CA ARG A 835 -15.29 -8.05 15.81
C ARG A 835 -15.26 -9.58 16.00
N ILE A 836 -15.05 -10.37 14.94
CA ILE A 836 -14.85 -11.83 15.06
C ILE A 836 -13.58 -12.16 15.85
N LYS A 837 -12.48 -11.41 15.62
CA LYS A 837 -11.24 -11.56 16.40
C LYS A 837 -11.49 -11.25 17.88
N LEU A 838 -12.19 -10.16 18.16
CA LEU A 838 -12.58 -9.77 19.52
C LEU A 838 -13.44 -10.86 20.19
N ALA A 839 -14.48 -11.37 19.52
CA ALA A 839 -15.35 -12.45 20.01
C ALA A 839 -14.57 -13.72 20.36
N LYS A 840 -13.56 -14.09 19.53
CA LYS A 840 -12.68 -15.23 19.83
C LYS A 840 -11.91 -15.03 21.15
N GLU A 841 -11.38 -13.85 21.39
CA GLU A 841 -10.61 -13.58 22.61
C GLU A 841 -11.54 -13.51 23.85
N LEU A 842 -12.73 -12.94 23.71
CA LEU A 842 -13.76 -12.95 24.75
C LEU A 842 -14.20 -14.36 25.14
N SER A 843 -14.16 -15.33 24.20
CA SER A 843 -14.52 -16.71 24.47
C SER A 843 -13.49 -17.48 25.31
N LYS A 844 -12.31 -16.88 25.54
CA LYS A 844 -11.25 -17.46 26.37
C LYS A 844 -11.37 -17.00 27.82
N ARG A 845 -10.83 -17.78 28.76
CA ARG A 845 -10.76 -17.39 30.18
C ARG A 845 -9.82 -16.19 30.34
N SER A 846 -10.31 -15.09 30.89
CA SER A 846 -9.52 -13.89 31.19
C SER A 846 -8.66 -14.08 32.43
N THR A 847 -7.43 -13.61 32.41
CA THR A 847 -6.53 -13.52 33.58
C THR A 847 -6.66 -12.18 34.30
N GLY A 848 -7.33 -11.18 33.70
CA GLY A 848 -7.39 -9.82 34.20
C GLY A 848 -6.12 -9.00 34.02
N LYS A 849 -5.08 -9.54 33.36
CA LYS A 849 -3.78 -8.89 33.14
C LYS A 849 -3.39 -8.89 31.66
N THR A 850 -4.36 -8.84 30.76
CA THR A 850 -4.12 -8.83 29.31
C THR A 850 -4.11 -7.39 28.80
N LEU A 851 -3.12 -7.06 27.94
CA LEU A 851 -3.11 -5.85 27.14
C LEU A 851 -3.85 -6.11 25.82
N PHE A 852 -4.99 -5.46 25.65
CA PHE A 852 -5.72 -5.44 24.38
C PHE A 852 -5.38 -4.16 23.64
N ILE A 853 -4.95 -4.29 22.38
CA ILE A 853 -4.70 -3.17 21.48
C ILE A 853 -5.66 -3.31 20.30
N LEU A 854 -6.53 -2.31 20.12
CA LEU A 854 -7.51 -2.25 19.04
C LEU A 854 -7.22 -1.03 18.14
N ASP A 855 -7.28 -1.23 16.85
CA ASP A 855 -7.04 -0.19 15.85
C ASP A 855 -8.36 0.15 15.15
N GLU A 856 -8.90 1.34 15.42
CA GLU A 856 -10.14 1.89 14.86
C GLU A 856 -11.31 0.88 14.87
N PRO A 857 -11.72 0.34 16.04
CA PRO A 857 -12.72 -0.72 16.09
C PRO A 857 -14.16 -0.26 15.75
N THR A 858 -14.42 1.03 15.63
CA THR A 858 -15.73 1.58 15.24
C THR A 858 -15.92 1.79 13.75
N THR A 859 -14.91 1.44 12.96
CA THR A 859 -14.95 1.55 11.50
C THR A 859 -16.16 0.83 10.92
N GLY A 860 -17.02 1.56 10.17
CA GLY A 860 -18.22 1.02 9.52
C GLY A 860 -19.35 0.64 10.49
N LEU A 861 -19.35 1.17 11.71
CA LEU A 861 -20.36 0.89 12.70
C LEU A 861 -21.39 2.02 12.85
N HIS A 862 -22.65 1.63 12.86
CA HIS A 862 -23.74 2.51 13.27
C HIS A 862 -23.68 2.80 14.79
N PHE A 863 -24.27 3.89 15.25
CA PHE A 863 -24.31 4.32 16.68
C PHE A 863 -24.71 3.17 17.62
N TYR A 864 -25.71 2.39 17.24
CA TYR A 864 -26.15 1.21 18.01
C TYR A 864 -25.07 0.14 18.15
N ASP A 865 -24.34 -0.16 17.07
CA ASP A 865 -23.25 -1.14 17.09
C ASP A 865 -22.08 -0.63 17.93
N ILE A 866 -21.82 0.70 17.93
CA ILE A 866 -20.82 1.36 18.78
C ILE A 866 -21.19 1.21 20.26
N GLU A 867 -22.46 1.41 20.62
CA GLU A 867 -22.95 1.20 21.99
C GLU A 867 -22.71 -0.23 22.48
N LEU A 868 -23.00 -1.24 21.64
CA LEU A 868 -22.71 -2.64 21.95
C LEU A 868 -21.22 -2.91 22.13
N LEU A 869 -20.39 -2.40 21.23
CA LEU A 869 -18.94 -2.54 21.31
C LEU A 869 -18.36 -1.90 22.56
N LEU A 870 -18.81 -0.70 22.92
CA LEU A 870 -18.40 -0.01 24.16
C LEU A 870 -18.75 -0.82 25.41
N GLY A 871 -19.92 -1.45 25.43
CA GLY A 871 -20.32 -2.37 26.50
C GLY A 871 -19.34 -3.54 26.66
N VAL A 872 -18.82 -4.07 25.54
CA VAL A 872 -17.81 -5.13 25.54
C VAL A 872 -16.45 -4.62 26.03
N LEU A 873 -15.96 -3.48 25.51
CA LEU A 873 -14.67 -2.91 25.91
C LEU A 873 -14.63 -2.55 27.39
N LYS A 874 -15.73 -1.97 27.89
CA LYS A 874 -15.89 -1.65 29.31
C LYS A 874 -15.86 -2.92 30.17
N ARG A 875 -16.59 -3.97 29.79
CA ARG A 875 -16.56 -5.27 30.48
C ARG A 875 -15.14 -5.86 30.52
N LEU A 876 -14.33 -5.75 29.46
CA LEU A 876 -12.94 -6.17 29.47
C LEU A 876 -12.09 -5.38 30.47
N SER A 877 -12.23 -4.05 30.49
CA SER A 877 -11.54 -3.17 31.44
C SER A 877 -11.97 -3.42 32.90
N ASP A 878 -13.28 -3.68 33.13
CA ASP A 878 -13.80 -3.98 34.47
C ASP A 878 -13.29 -5.32 35.01
N GLN A 879 -12.87 -6.24 34.14
CA GLN A 879 -12.19 -7.49 34.53
C GLN A 879 -10.70 -7.29 34.85
N GLY A 880 -10.19 -6.08 34.89
CA GLY A 880 -8.79 -5.73 35.21
C GLY A 880 -7.86 -5.65 34.00
N ASN A 881 -8.32 -5.94 32.78
CA ASN A 881 -7.49 -5.87 31.59
C ASN A 881 -7.18 -4.42 31.19
N THR A 882 -6.03 -4.21 30.57
CA THR A 882 -5.66 -2.94 29.97
C THR A 882 -6.16 -2.91 28.53
N VAL A 883 -7.00 -1.93 28.20
CA VAL A 883 -7.60 -1.78 26.86
C VAL A 883 -7.10 -0.48 26.26
N VAL A 884 -6.32 -0.59 25.17
CA VAL A 884 -5.80 0.56 24.41
C VAL A 884 -6.46 0.57 23.04
N VAL A 885 -7.12 1.67 22.71
CA VAL A 885 -7.87 1.82 21.46
C VAL A 885 -7.38 3.04 20.71
N ILE A 886 -7.00 2.88 19.46
CA ILE A 886 -6.78 4.01 18.54
C ILE A 886 -8.14 4.39 17.96
N GLU A 887 -8.60 5.64 18.16
CA GLU A 887 -9.93 6.04 17.74
C GLU A 887 -10.06 7.52 17.37
N HIS A 888 -11.08 7.79 16.54
CA HIS A 888 -11.52 9.12 16.12
C HIS A 888 -12.98 9.41 16.51
N ASN A 889 -13.75 8.37 16.80
CA ASN A 889 -15.16 8.52 17.18
C ASN A 889 -15.31 9.16 18.57
N LEU A 890 -16.02 10.30 18.64
CA LEU A 890 -16.19 11.07 19.88
C LEU A 890 -16.94 10.31 20.97
N ASP A 891 -17.86 9.41 20.61
CA ASP A 891 -18.60 8.60 21.58
C ASP A 891 -17.68 7.60 22.30
N VAL A 892 -16.72 7.03 21.57
CA VAL A 892 -15.68 6.16 22.16
C VAL A 892 -14.72 6.97 23.02
N ILE A 893 -14.27 8.12 22.52
CA ILE A 893 -13.31 9.00 23.21
C ILE A 893 -13.89 9.49 24.53
N LYS A 894 -15.16 9.97 24.56
CA LYS A 894 -15.81 10.42 25.78
C LYS A 894 -16.04 9.30 26.80
N SER A 895 -16.17 8.05 26.32
CA SER A 895 -16.44 6.86 27.13
C SER A 895 -15.17 6.23 27.72
N SER A 896 -13.98 6.70 27.35
CA SER A 896 -12.70 6.20 27.86
C SER A 896 -12.38 6.75 29.26
N ASP A 897 -11.56 6.00 30.01
CA ASP A 897 -11.04 6.45 31.31
C ASP A 897 -9.86 7.42 31.15
N TRP A 898 -9.08 7.24 30.08
CA TRP A 898 -7.86 8.00 29.81
C TRP A 898 -7.69 8.27 28.31
N ILE A 899 -7.22 9.45 27.96
CA ILE A 899 -6.94 9.86 26.59
C ILE A 899 -5.47 10.24 26.49
N ILE A 900 -4.84 9.86 25.38
CA ILE A 900 -3.53 10.33 24.94
C ILE A 900 -3.70 10.89 23.53
N ASP A 901 -3.56 12.21 23.40
CA ASP A 901 -3.80 12.93 22.16
C ASP A 901 -2.48 13.32 21.49
N LEU A 902 -2.28 12.87 20.25
CA LEU A 902 -1.10 13.11 19.43
C LEU A 902 -1.36 14.20 18.39
N GLY A 903 -0.35 15.03 18.14
CA GLY A 903 -0.43 16.11 17.17
C GLY A 903 0.83 16.95 17.15
N PRO A 904 0.70 18.28 16.85
CA PRO A 904 -0.55 18.99 16.54
C PRO A 904 -1.11 18.68 15.14
N GLU A 905 -0.22 18.37 14.19
CA GLU A 905 -0.58 18.11 12.77
C GLU A 905 -0.20 16.66 12.36
N GLY A 906 -0.39 16.32 11.09
CA GLY A 906 0.08 15.06 10.50
C GLY A 906 1.50 15.15 9.94
N GLY A 907 2.14 14.00 9.71
CA GLY A 907 3.48 13.92 9.12
C GLY A 907 4.57 14.46 10.04
N SER A 908 5.57 15.18 9.49
CA SER A 908 6.71 15.69 10.27
C SER A 908 6.35 16.76 11.30
N ASP A 909 5.20 17.43 11.15
CA ASP A 909 4.72 18.45 12.10
C ASP A 909 3.88 17.83 13.22
N GLY A 910 3.68 16.52 13.19
CA GLY A 910 3.05 15.71 14.22
C GLY A 910 4.05 15.04 15.14
N GLY A 911 3.66 13.91 15.70
CA GLY A 911 4.53 13.04 16.49
C GLY A 911 4.82 13.51 17.90
N LEU A 912 4.03 14.45 18.45
CA LEU A 912 4.13 14.94 19.83
C LEU A 912 2.89 14.56 20.64
N ILE A 913 3.04 14.43 21.96
CA ILE A 913 1.92 14.32 22.88
C ILE A 913 1.41 15.72 23.20
N ILE A 914 0.17 16.01 22.80
CA ILE A 914 -0.45 17.34 22.97
C ILE A 914 -1.23 17.45 24.27
N ALA A 915 -1.92 16.38 24.65
CA ALA A 915 -2.68 16.30 25.90
C ALA A 915 -2.76 14.85 26.38
N GLU A 916 -2.80 14.66 27.70
CA GLU A 916 -3.03 13.36 28.32
C GLU A 916 -3.86 13.49 29.59
N GLY A 917 -4.68 12.51 29.89
CA GLY A 917 -5.51 12.47 31.09
C GLY A 917 -6.94 12.03 30.84
N PRO A 918 -7.83 12.15 31.85
CA PRO A 918 -9.24 11.86 31.68
C PRO A 918 -9.90 12.80 30.65
N PRO A 919 -11.01 12.41 30.01
CA PRO A 919 -11.71 13.21 28.99
C PRO A 919 -11.98 14.66 29.42
N SER A 920 -12.36 14.89 30.65
CA SER A 920 -12.63 16.24 31.21
C SER A 920 -11.39 17.14 31.24
N LYS A 921 -10.18 16.57 31.42
CA LYS A 921 -8.91 17.31 31.39
C LYS A 921 -8.49 17.64 29.94
N VAL A 922 -8.60 16.67 29.03
CA VAL A 922 -8.24 16.84 27.62
C VAL A 922 -9.15 17.88 26.95
N ALA A 923 -10.46 17.90 27.29
CA ALA A 923 -11.42 18.88 26.81
C ALA A 923 -11.07 20.34 27.17
N GLN A 924 -10.19 20.56 28.15
CA GLN A 924 -9.72 21.89 28.53
C GLN A 924 -8.46 22.34 27.77
N SER A 925 -7.80 21.44 27.05
CA SER A 925 -6.59 21.75 26.31
C SER A 925 -6.91 22.56 25.05
N LYS A 926 -6.40 23.78 24.98
CA LYS A 926 -6.54 24.66 23.80
C LYS A 926 -5.71 24.17 22.58
N LYS A 927 -4.70 23.34 22.82
CA LYS A 927 -3.80 22.84 21.77
C LYS A 927 -4.31 21.55 21.12
N SER A 928 -5.25 20.85 21.76
CA SER A 928 -5.82 19.59 21.32
C SER A 928 -7.05 19.84 20.44
N TYR A 929 -7.00 19.49 19.18
CA TYR A 929 -8.18 19.50 18.31
C TYR A 929 -9.24 18.54 18.84
N THR A 930 -8.85 17.32 19.21
CA THR A 930 -9.75 16.34 19.84
C THR A 930 -10.42 16.95 21.08
N GLY A 931 -9.66 17.67 21.93
CA GLY A 931 -10.19 18.34 23.12
C GLY A 931 -11.23 19.41 22.81
N GLN A 932 -11.08 20.15 21.71
CA GLN A 932 -12.04 21.18 21.30
C GLN A 932 -13.41 20.57 20.95
N TYR A 933 -13.43 19.52 20.10
CA TYR A 933 -14.67 18.80 19.75
C TYR A 933 -15.26 18.06 20.95
N LEU A 934 -14.43 17.45 21.78
CA LEU A 934 -14.86 16.73 22.99
C LEU A 934 -15.56 17.67 23.99
N LYS A 935 -15.13 18.94 24.08
CA LYS A 935 -15.74 19.93 24.95
C LYS A 935 -17.22 20.18 24.64
N GLU A 936 -17.59 20.13 23.37
CA GLU A 936 -18.98 20.30 22.92
C GLU A 936 -19.83 19.09 23.30
N VAL A 937 -19.30 17.90 23.09
CA VAL A 937 -19.98 16.63 23.36
C VAL A 937 -20.17 16.37 24.86
N LEU A 938 -19.22 16.81 25.70
CA LEU A 938 -19.31 16.67 27.18
C LEU A 938 -20.25 17.69 27.83
N LYS A 939 -20.67 18.77 27.15
CA LYS A 939 -21.63 19.75 27.63
C LYS A 939 -23.07 19.29 27.42
N ASN A 940 -23.32 18.46 26.41
CA ASN A 940 -24.61 17.89 26.03
C ASN A 940 -24.88 16.56 26.76
#